data_a96c0a173061fea7ed07a6080f9fd319
#
_entry.id   a96c0a173061fea7ed07a6080f9fd319
#
_cell.length_a   1.000
_cell.length_b   1.000
_cell.length_c   1.000
_cell.angle_alpha   90.00
_cell.angle_beta   90.00
_cell.angle_gamma   90.00
#
_symmetry.space_group_name_H-M   'P 1'
#
loop_
_entity.id
_entity.type
_entity.pdbx_description
1 polymer ?
#
loop_
_entity_poly.entity_id
_entity_poly.type
_entity_poly.pdbx_seq_one_letter_code
_entity_poly.pdbx_strand_id
1 'polypeptide(L)'
;MQRSVASSRGQAQLGAGSRQLYGFRQIKGARLAAPMQAAATELMIPTIDLDLPKYCESVHQTRRRPTRTVTIGPVKVGSQHRVALQTMTTTDTRDVAATVAQVKKCADAGADIVRITVQGRKEAEACMKIREQLFKDGYDVPLVADIHFQPAVAMMVAEAFEKIRINPGNFADGRKTFEEINYDDPAEFEAERAHIEEVFTPLVLKCKELGRAMRIGTNHGSLSARILSFYGDTPKGMVESAFEFADICRKHDYHNFVFSMKASNPLVMVQAYRLLAEEQYKRGWDYPLHLGVTEAGEGEDGRMKSAIGIGSLLMDGLGDTIRVSLTEDPEYEMDPCKRLASLGETACSEGWGVPEFSETTRDTHTFSRRVGVLPEQREGDELDFRPLLHRDGTVFSAVSLADLKQPEALYRKLGAKLVVGMPFKDIATSDSIFMRQLPAESDAEARRALRRLQEVGVHVLAPAAALAANPLPGAVAVMTLAEALAAGGKAPAGASRLTLSLNGTESDDQLAAIKSVDAVVALLDTPDGVSRVHSSRRVFDAIKRAGSEIPVLHHIRFAAGTHRDEVVIKTGSWVGGLLVDGLGDGAMIEAEGEDLDFLRTTSFGLLQGSRMRNVKTEYVSCPSCGRTLFDLQEVTEQIRQKTGHLPGVAIAVMGCIVNGPGEMADADFGYVGGAPGKIDLYVGKEVVQRGIPMDSIDLYVGKEVVQRGIPMDSACDALVQLIKDNGRWVDLPEPEEAQPVAA
;
A
#
# COMPACT_ATOMS: atom_id res chain seq x y z
N MET A 1 -37.44 -26.90 53.99
CA MET A 1 -37.47 -25.66 54.81
C MET A 1 -37.11 -24.54 53.87
N GLN A 2 -38.12 -23.85 53.38
CA GLN A 2 -38.68 -22.59 53.81
C GLN A 2 -37.59 -21.48 53.80
N ARG A 3 -37.68 -20.38 53.14
CA ARG A 3 -38.67 -19.37 52.66
C ARG A 3 -37.82 -18.23 52.16
N SER A 4 -38.11 -17.23 51.39
CA SER A 4 -39.25 -16.61 50.72
C SER A 4 -38.71 -15.36 50.02
N VAL A 5 -39.06 -15.09 48.81
CA VAL A 5 -40.02 -14.13 48.23
C VAL A 5 -39.99 -12.68 48.76
N ALA A 6 -39.74 -11.73 47.85
CA ALA A 6 -40.47 -10.48 47.62
C ALA A 6 -39.79 -9.72 46.48
N SER A 7 -40.26 -9.49 45.33
CA SER A 7 -41.32 -8.71 44.71
C SER A 7 -41.36 -7.23 45.10
N SER A 8 -41.04 -6.33 44.14
CA SER A 8 -41.85 -5.14 43.93
C SER A 8 -41.66 -4.52 42.51
N ARG A 9 -42.82 -4.21 41.95
CA ARG A 9 -43.06 -3.56 40.66
C ARG A 9 -42.79 -2.04 40.75
N GLY A 10 -42.50 -1.43 39.60
CA GLY A 10 -42.58 0.03 39.43
C GLY A 10 -42.28 0.52 38.04
N GLN A 11 -43.29 0.57 37.22
CA GLN A 11 -43.67 1.57 36.21
C GLN A 11 -42.67 2.13 35.21
N ALA A 12 -43.10 2.00 33.96
CA ALA A 12 -42.61 2.61 32.73
C ALA A 12 -42.81 4.13 32.70
N GLN A 13 -41.86 4.84 32.08
CA GLN A 13 -42.12 6.11 31.37
C GLN A 13 -41.36 6.12 30.06
N LEU A 14 -42.10 6.38 28.99
CA LEU A 14 -41.67 6.63 27.62
C LEU A 14 -40.94 7.98 27.55
N GLY A 15 -39.81 8.06 26.85
CA GLY A 15 -39.11 9.29 26.56
C GLY A 15 -38.14 9.15 25.42
N ALA A 16 -38.54 9.66 24.26
CA ALA A 16 -37.82 10.25 23.14
C ALA A 16 -36.49 9.60 22.70
N GLY A 17 -36.49 9.16 21.45
CA GLY A 17 -35.33 8.63 20.75
C GLY A 17 -34.19 9.65 20.55
N SER A 18 -33.01 9.20 20.81
CA SER A 18 -31.80 9.81 20.31
C SER A 18 -31.03 8.77 19.49
N ARG A 19 -30.78 9.10 18.23
CA ARG A 19 -29.95 8.31 17.30
C ARG A 19 -28.56 8.13 17.93
N GLN A 20 -28.18 6.90 18.23
CA GLN A 20 -26.81 6.57 18.59
C GLN A 20 -25.96 6.60 17.32
N LEU A 21 -25.10 7.59 17.26
CA LEU A 21 -23.90 7.61 16.44
C LEU A 21 -23.03 6.40 16.83
N TYR A 22 -22.60 5.64 15.85
CA TYR A 22 -21.63 4.56 16.01
C TYR A 22 -20.31 5.15 16.54
N GLY A 23 -20.13 5.08 17.84
CA GLY A 23 -18.84 5.33 18.48
C GLY A 23 -17.94 4.11 18.26
N PHE A 24 -16.83 4.31 17.59
CA PHE A 24 -15.70 3.39 17.63
C PHE A 24 -15.34 3.10 19.09
N ARG A 25 -15.53 1.85 19.52
CA ARG A 25 -14.93 1.37 20.76
C ARG A 25 -13.40 1.41 20.54
N GLN A 26 -12.76 2.42 21.09
CA GLN A 26 -11.34 2.29 21.42
C GLN A 26 -11.21 1.03 22.27
N ILE A 27 -10.57 0.02 21.72
CA ILE A 27 -10.00 -1.06 22.51
C ILE A 27 -9.00 -0.32 23.43
N LYS A 28 -9.36 -0.24 24.70
CA LYS A 28 -8.47 0.30 25.73
C LYS A 28 -7.18 -0.50 25.60
N GLY A 29 -6.12 0.21 25.29
CA GLY A 29 -4.80 -0.33 25.10
C GLY A 29 -4.46 -1.35 26.19
N ALA A 30 -3.90 -2.45 25.79
CA ALA A 30 -2.99 -3.19 26.64
C ALA A 30 -2.08 -2.15 27.26
N ARG A 31 -2.00 -2.12 28.58
CA ARG A 31 -1.03 -1.31 29.29
C ARG A 31 0.31 -1.68 28.67
N LEU A 32 0.93 -0.75 27.97
CA LEU A 32 2.35 -0.78 27.72
C LEU A 32 2.96 -1.03 29.10
N ALA A 33 3.52 -2.22 29.31
CA ALA A 33 4.32 -2.49 30.49
C ALA A 33 5.34 -1.36 30.53
N ALA A 34 5.42 -0.69 31.67
CA ALA A 34 6.46 0.30 31.89
C ALA A 34 7.79 -0.38 31.51
N PRO A 35 8.69 0.31 30.80
CA PRO A 35 9.98 -0.28 30.47
C PRO A 35 10.60 -0.73 31.79
N MET A 36 10.79 -2.05 31.94
CA MET A 36 11.57 -2.56 33.04
C MET A 36 12.97 -1.96 32.92
N GLN A 37 13.32 -1.09 33.85
CA GLN A 37 14.71 -0.76 34.11
C GLN A 37 15.38 -2.01 34.73
N ALA A 38 15.62 -3.02 33.88
CA ALA A 38 16.65 -4.01 34.18
C ALA A 38 17.98 -3.29 34.11
N ALA A 39 18.83 -3.50 35.09
CA ALA A 39 20.23 -3.11 35.07
C ALA A 39 20.84 -3.79 33.84
N ALA A 40 20.80 -3.13 32.70
CA ALA A 40 21.33 -3.60 31.44
C ALA A 40 22.85 -3.61 31.60
N THR A 41 23.42 -4.80 31.78
CA THR A 41 24.71 -5.08 31.18
C THR A 41 24.48 -4.71 29.69
N GLU A 42 25.21 -3.72 29.20
CA GLU A 42 25.04 -3.16 27.85
C GLU A 42 25.13 -4.28 26.80
N LEU A 43 24.01 -4.92 26.51
CA LEU A 43 23.79 -5.47 25.19
C LEU A 43 23.95 -4.27 24.28
N MET A 44 25.04 -4.23 23.49
CA MET A 44 25.20 -3.25 22.42
C MET A 44 24.14 -3.54 21.34
N ILE A 45 22.89 -3.31 21.71
CA ILE A 45 21.81 -3.20 20.74
C ILE A 45 22.07 -1.86 20.06
N PRO A 46 22.39 -1.82 18.76
CA PRO A 46 22.59 -0.56 18.07
C PRO A 46 21.32 0.28 18.21
N THR A 47 21.37 1.33 19.00
CA THR A 47 20.28 2.31 19.04
C THR A 47 20.30 3.09 17.74
N ILE A 48 19.20 3.04 17.00
CA ILE A 48 19.02 3.91 15.83
C ILE A 48 18.77 5.32 16.38
N ASP A 49 19.70 6.22 16.06
CA ASP A 49 19.57 7.63 16.40
C ASP A 49 18.64 8.30 15.39
N LEU A 50 17.48 8.73 15.84
CA LEU A 50 16.45 9.36 15.00
C LEU A 50 16.71 10.85 14.78
N ASP A 51 17.72 11.46 15.42
CA ASP A 51 17.97 12.90 15.36
C ASP A 51 18.68 13.37 14.07
N LEU A 52 19.07 12.48 13.17
CA LEU A 52 19.72 12.82 11.89
C LEU A 52 19.23 11.93 10.75
N PRO A 53 18.09 12.22 10.15
CA PRO A 53 17.51 11.37 9.12
C PRO A 53 18.14 11.56 7.73
N LYS A 54 19.42 11.26 7.54
CA LYS A 54 19.98 11.11 6.19
C LYS A 54 19.62 9.73 5.65
N TYR A 55 18.43 9.58 5.09
CA TYR A 55 17.99 8.33 4.45
C TYR A 55 18.17 8.35 2.91
N CYS A 56 18.36 9.52 2.29
CA CYS A 56 18.56 9.72 0.86
C CYS A 56 19.68 10.75 0.58
N GLU A 57 20.09 10.88 -0.67
CA GLU A 57 21.14 11.84 -1.05
C GLU A 57 20.65 13.29 -1.05
N SER A 58 19.36 13.52 -1.30
CA SER A 58 18.77 14.85 -1.33
C SER A 58 17.26 14.79 -1.05
N VAL A 59 16.76 15.75 -0.26
CA VAL A 59 15.33 15.93 0.01
C VAL A 59 14.66 16.88 -1.00
N HIS A 60 15.46 17.60 -1.80
CA HIS A 60 14.99 18.57 -2.79
C HIS A 60 15.21 18.15 -4.24
N GLN A 61 15.85 17.01 -4.48
CA GLN A 61 16.11 16.46 -5.80
C GLN A 61 16.21 14.93 -5.76
N THR A 62 15.68 14.25 -6.79
CA THR A 62 15.91 12.81 -6.95
C THR A 62 17.36 12.55 -7.33
N ARG A 63 18.12 11.99 -6.39
CA ARG A 63 19.51 11.55 -6.59
C ARG A 63 19.65 10.11 -6.15
N ARG A 64 20.19 9.29 -7.05
CA ARG A 64 20.39 7.88 -6.75
C ARG A 64 21.43 7.70 -5.65
N ARG A 65 21.08 6.95 -4.60
CA ARG A 65 21.99 6.61 -3.52
C ARG A 65 23.18 5.81 -4.07
N PRO A 66 24.45 6.20 -3.80
CA PRO A 66 25.62 5.41 -4.18
C PRO A 66 25.58 4.03 -3.53
N THR A 67 25.64 2.98 -4.35
CA THR A 67 25.71 1.59 -3.91
C THR A 67 26.78 0.83 -4.68
N ARG A 68 27.41 -0.15 -4.01
CA ARG A 68 28.38 -1.03 -4.65
C ARG A 68 27.73 -1.90 -5.71
N THR A 69 28.55 -2.41 -6.63
CA THR A 69 28.10 -3.41 -7.60
C THR A 69 28.05 -4.79 -6.97
N VAL A 70 26.89 -5.45 -7.05
CA VAL A 70 26.68 -6.87 -6.75
C VAL A 70 26.51 -7.61 -8.07
N THR A 71 27.24 -8.70 -8.26
CA THR A 71 27.24 -9.49 -9.49
C THR A 71 26.38 -10.74 -9.34
N ILE A 72 25.42 -10.93 -10.24
CA ILE A 72 24.47 -12.05 -10.25
C ILE A 72 24.56 -12.72 -11.63
N GLY A 73 25.47 -13.67 -11.82
CA GLY A 73 25.79 -14.16 -13.15
C GLY A 73 26.21 -13.02 -14.09
N PRO A 74 25.57 -12.86 -15.26
CA PRO A 74 25.87 -11.76 -16.19
C PRO A 74 25.28 -10.41 -15.74
N VAL A 75 24.31 -10.39 -14.79
CA VAL A 75 23.62 -9.17 -14.34
C VAL A 75 24.37 -8.49 -13.22
N LYS A 76 24.56 -7.18 -13.36
CA LYS A 76 25.14 -6.32 -12.33
C LYS A 76 24.09 -5.42 -11.72
N VAL A 77 24.04 -5.36 -10.39
CA VAL A 77 23.09 -4.59 -9.59
C VAL A 77 23.82 -3.58 -8.74
N GLY A 78 23.37 -2.34 -8.72
CA GLY A 78 23.98 -1.24 -7.96
C GLY A 78 23.79 0.10 -8.67
N SER A 79 24.18 1.21 -8.04
CA SER A 79 23.91 2.56 -8.52
C SER A 79 24.55 2.92 -9.87
N GLN A 80 25.61 2.20 -10.27
CA GLN A 80 26.29 2.39 -11.56
C GLN A 80 25.58 1.68 -12.74
N HIS A 81 24.49 0.96 -12.45
CA HIS A 81 23.77 0.14 -13.42
C HIS A 81 22.29 0.55 -13.42
N ARG A 82 21.57 0.20 -14.50
CA ARG A 82 20.13 0.37 -14.53
C ARG A 82 19.46 -0.44 -13.41
N VAL A 83 18.25 -0.08 -13.06
CA VAL A 83 17.43 -0.83 -12.09
C VAL A 83 17.10 -2.21 -12.68
N ALA A 84 17.56 -3.28 -12.04
CA ALA A 84 17.32 -4.64 -12.53
C ALA A 84 15.91 -5.13 -12.21
N LEU A 85 15.24 -5.75 -13.18
CA LEU A 85 13.87 -6.22 -13.09
C LEU A 85 13.85 -7.70 -12.72
N GLN A 86 13.16 -8.05 -11.64
CA GLN A 86 13.03 -9.42 -11.17
C GLN A 86 11.56 -9.85 -11.14
N THR A 87 11.30 -11.11 -11.50
CA THR A 87 10.03 -11.79 -11.28
C THR A 87 10.24 -13.16 -10.62
N MET A 88 9.19 -13.97 -10.49
CA MET A 88 9.23 -15.26 -9.81
C MET A 88 8.27 -16.25 -10.48
N THR A 89 8.70 -17.49 -10.69
CA THR A 89 7.84 -18.56 -11.22
C THR A 89 6.74 -18.97 -10.24
N THR A 90 5.62 -19.38 -10.78
CA THR A 90 4.46 -19.92 -10.06
C THR A 90 4.35 -21.46 -10.16
N THR A 91 5.08 -22.06 -11.09
CA THR A 91 5.07 -23.50 -11.33
C THR A 91 5.63 -24.32 -10.17
N ASP A 92 5.18 -25.57 -10.03
CA ASP A 92 5.86 -26.54 -9.15
C ASP A 92 7.30 -26.75 -9.66
N THR A 93 8.27 -26.43 -8.83
CA THR A 93 9.69 -26.52 -9.18
C THR A 93 10.13 -27.94 -9.57
N ARG A 94 9.40 -28.96 -9.11
CA ARG A 94 9.65 -30.37 -9.47
C ARG A 94 9.25 -30.65 -10.91
N ASP A 95 8.34 -29.89 -11.49
CA ASP A 95 8.06 -29.94 -12.94
C ASP A 95 9.08 -29.08 -13.70
N VAL A 96 10.17 -29.70 -14.05
CA VAL A 96 11.29 -29.08 -14.76
C VAL A 96 10.84 -28.47 -16.09
N ALA A 97 9.96 -29.14 -16.84
CA ALA A 97 9.54 -28.68 -18.16
C ALA A 97 8.67 -27.41 -18.06
N ALA A 98 7.67 -27.41 -17.15
CA ALA A 98 6.81 -26.26 -16.92
C ALA A 98 7.61 -25.07 -16.38
N THR A 99 8.53 -25.31 -15.43
CA THR A 99 9.36 -24.25 -14.85
C THR A 99 10.31 -23.64 -15.88
N VAL A 100 10.97 -24.44 -16.71
CA VAL A 100 11.82 -23.95 -17.83
C VAL A 100 11.00 -23.11 -18.80
N ALA A 101 9.80 -23.56 -19.17
CA ALA A 101 8.94 -22.82 -20.09
C ALA A 101 8.52 -21.46 -19.49
N GLN A 102 8.19 -21.41 -18.21
CA GLN A 102 7.79 -20.17 -17.55
C GLN A 102 8.98 -19.21 -17.37
N VAL A 103 10.18 -19.72 -17.02
CA VAL A 103 11.40 -18.88 -16.95
C VAL A 103 11.68 -18.22 -18.30
N LYS A 104 11.54 -18.95 -19.41
CA LYS A 104 11.71 -18.40 -20.77
C LYS A 104 10.71 -17.28 -21.05
N LYS A 105 9.42 -17.49 -20.76
CA LYS A 105 8.39 -16.47 -20.90
C LYS A 105 8.73 -15.20 -20.11
N CYS A 106 9.17 -15.35 -18.87
CA CYS A 106 9.59 -14.23 -18.04
C CYS A 106 10.80 -13.49 -18.64
N ALA A 107 11.81 -14.22 -19.11
CA ALA A 107 12.99 -13.64 -19.75
C ALA A 107 12.62 -12.92 -21.06
N ASP A 108 11.79 -13.51 -21.90
CA ASP A 108 11.30 -12.93 -23.16
C ASP A 108 10.44 -11.68 -22.90
N ALA A 109 9.70 -11.63 -21.78
CA ALA A 109 8.99 -10.44 -21.33
C ALA A 109 9.92 -9.33 -20.78
N GLY A 110 11.21 -9.64 -20.57
CA GLY A 110 12.26 -8.69 -20.20
C GLY A 110 12.66 -8.73 -18.71
N ALA A 111 12.45 -9.85 -18.03
CA ALA A 111 13.01 -10.07 -16.71
C ALA A 111 14.53 -10.25 -16.79
N ASP A 112 15.27 -9.50 -15.98
CA ASP A 112 16.72 -9.65 -15.84
C ASP A 112 17.09 -10.83 -14.94
N ILE A 113 16.23 -11.16 -14.00
CA ILE A 113 16.46 -12.15 -12.95
C ILE A 113 15.15 -12.88 -12.69
N VAL A 114 15.17 -14.22 -12.65
CA VAL A 114 13.99 -15.02 -12.34
C VAL A 114 14.19 -15.78 -11.03
N ARG A 115 13.24 -15.68 -10.09
CA ARG A 115 13.28 -16.37 -8.80
C ARG A 115 12.44 -17.64 -8.86
N ILE A 116 12.97 -18.72 -8.28
CA ILE A 116 12.34 -20.05 -8.21
C ILE A 116 12.27 -20.47 -6.75
N THR A 117 11.14 -21.03 -6.33
CA THR A 117 10.93 -21.56 -4.98
C THR A 117 11.65 -22.88 -4.80
N VAL A 118 12.37 -23.05 -3.67
CA VAL A 118 13.05 -24.31 -3.37
C VAL A 118 12.72 -24.73 -1.93
N GLN A 119 11.80 -25.70 -1.79
CA GLN A 119 11.28 -26.10 -0.50
C GLN A 119 12.09 -27.23 0.16
N GLY A 120 12.71 -28.08 -0.63
CA GLY A 120 13.41 -29.24 -0.12
C GLY A 120 14.38 -29.83 -1.13
N ARG A 121 14.87 -31.03 -0.81
CA ARG A 121 15.89 -31.72 -1.63
C ARG A 121 15.43 -32.03 -3.06
N LYS A 122 14.17 -32.42 -3.25
CA LYS A 122 13.64 -32.76 -4.58
C LYS A 122 13.60 -31.53 -5.51
N GLU A 123 13.19 -30.40 -4.98
CA GLU A 123 13.20 -29.11 -5.69
C GLU A 123 14.66 -28.68 -6.00
N ALA A 124 15.59 -28.87 -5.05
CA ALA A 124 17.02 -28.60 -5.30
C ALA A 124 17.60 -29.45 -6.42
N GLU A 125 17.28 -30.75 -6.46
CA GLU A 125 17.67 -31.65 -7.55
C GLU A 125 17.03 -31.25 -8.91
N ALA A 126 15.80 -30.74 -8.88
CA ALA A 126 15.14 -30.19 -10.07
C ALA A 126 15.83 -28.89 -10.55
N CYS A 127 16.28 -28.03 -9.64
CA CYS A 127 17.01 -26.79 -9.97
C CYS A 127 18.26 -27.04 -10.81
N MET A 128 18.99 -28.14 -10.56
CA MET A 128 20.14 -28.52 -11.40
C MET A 128 19.70 -28.75 -12.83
N LYS A 129 18.61 -29.52 -13.02
CA LYS A 129 18.09 -29.86 -14.34
C LYS A 129 17.50 -28.64 -15.06
N ILE A 130 16.80 -27.77 -14.32
CA ILE A 130 16.27 -26.50 -14.84
C ILE A 130 17.42 -25.64 -15.38
N ARG A 131 18.50 -25.44 -14.60
CA ARG A 131 19.66 -24.66 -15.04
C ARG A 131 20.31 -25.26 -16.29
N GLU A 132 20.54 -26.56 -16.26
CA GLU A 132 21.13 -27.29 -17.42
C GLU A 132 20.27 -27.14 -18.69
N GLN A 133 18.95 -27.31 -18.57
CA GLN A 133 18.04 -27.20 -19.72
C GLN A 133 18.00 -25.77 -20.28
N LEU A 134 17.95 -24.76 -19.42
CA LEU A 134 17.97 -23.36 -19.86
C LEU A 134 19.24 -23.03 -20.63
N PHE A 135 20.41 -23.49 -20.17
CA PHE A 135 21.66 -23.30 -20.92
C PHE A 135 21.67 -24.02 -22.27
N LYS A 136 21.14 -25.25 -22.34
CA LYS A 136 20.99 -26.00 -23.61
C LYS A 136 20.10 -25.26 -24.60
N ASP A 137 19.09 -24.53 -24.06
CA ASP A 137 18.12 -23.79 -24.87
C ASP A 137 18.59 -22.35 -25.18
N GLY A 138 19.83 -21.98 -24.76
CA GLY A 138 20.42 -20.67 -25.00
C GLY A 138 19.98 -19.53 -24.07
N TYR A 139 19.38 -19.86 -22.93
CA TYR A 139 18.98 -18.89 -21.91
C TYR A 139 19.98 -18.82 -20.76
N ASP A 140 20.61 -17.67 -20.58
CA ASP A 140 21.59 -17.37 -19.52
C ASP A 140 21.04 -16.49 -18.39
N VAL A 141 19.72 -16.20 -18.40
CA VAL A 141 19.05 -15.42 -17.36
C VAL A 141 19.37 -15.97 -15.96
N PRO A 142 19.90 -15.14 -15.04
CA PRO A 142 20.26 -15.60 -13.70
C PRO A 142 19.05 -16.07 -12.91
N LEU A 143 19.25 -17.15 -12.15
CA LEU A 143 18.21 -17.72 -11.30
C LEU A 143 18.48 -17.43 -9.83
N VAL A 144 17.42 -17.21 -9.07
CA VAL A 144 17.46 -16.98 -7.61
C VAL A 144 16.71 -18.12 -6.92
N ALA A 145 17.37 -18.82 -6.01
CA ALA A 145 16.70 -19.78 -5.14
C ALA A 145 16.04 -19.08 -3.95
N ASP A 146 14.76 -19.32 -3.74
CA ASP A 146 14.00 -18.82 -2.59
C ASP A 146 13.92 -19.89 -1.49
N ILE A 147 14.78 -19.75 -0.49
CA ILE A 147 14.99 -20.75 0.56
C ILE A 147 14.37 -20.30 1.89
N HIS A 148 13.63 -21.23 2.51
CA HIS A 148 13.04 -21.08 3.85
C HIS A 148 13.29 -22.36 4.64
N PHE A 149 13.62 -22.27 5.93
CA PHE A 149 13.76 -23.36 6.90
C PHE A 149 14.75 -24.49 6.56
N GLN A 150 15.54 -24.37 5.49
CA GLN A 150 16.32 -25.49 4.95
C GLN A 150 17.77 -25.06 4.59
N PRO A 151 18.67 -24.79 5.56
CA PRO A 151 20.06 -24.39 5.27
C PRO A 151 20.81 -25.41 4.39
N ALA A 152 20.58 -26.71 4.58
CA ALA A 152 21.21 -27.76 3.78
C ALA A 152 20.78 -27.71 2.29
N VAL A 153 19.54 -27.32 2.03
CA VAL A 153 19.01 -27.15 0.66
C VAL A 153 19.66 -25.95 -0.02
N ALA A 154 19.87 -24.84 0.73
CA ALA A 154 20.61 -23.69 0.22
C ALA A 154 22.02 -24.05 -0.25
N MET A 155 22.73 -24.90 0.52
CA MET A 155 24.04 -25.41 0.18
C MET A 155 24.05 -26.21 -1.12
N MET A 156 23.00 -26.99 -1.40
CA MET A 156 22.88 -27.75 -2.65
C MET A 156 22.63 -26.80 -3.84
N VAL A 157 21.67 -25.89 -3.74
CA VAL A 157 21.26 -25.05 -4.87
C VAL A 157 22.29 -23.98 -5.22
N ALA A 158 23.17 -23.61 -4.29
CA ALA A 158 24.30 -22.71 -4.56
C ALA A 158 25.23 -23.23 -5.69
N GLU A 159 25.25 -24.54 -5.93
CA GLU A 159 25.98 -25.11 -7.07
C GLU A 159 25.35 -24.74 -8.42
N ALA A 160 24.02 -24.57 -8.49
CA ALA A 160 23.30 -24.38 -9.75
C ALA A 160 22.95 -22.92 -10.02
N PHE A 161 22.50 -22.17 -9.00
CA PHE A 161 21.91 -20.84 -9.19
C PHE A 161 22.89 -19.74 -8.83
N GLU A 162 22.75 -18.60 -9.51
CA GLU A 162 23.62 -17.44 -9.40
C GLU A 162 23.37 -16.62 -8.13
N LYS A 163 22.18 -16.80 -7.50
CA LYS A 163 21.79 -16.05 -6.30
C LYS A 163 20.97 -16.91 -5.34
N ILE A 164 21.24 -16.78 -4.06
CA ILE A 164 20.46 -17.41 -2.99
C ILE A 164 19.72 -16.32 -2.20
N ARG A 165 18.41 -16.45 -2.05
CA ARG A 165 17.63 -15.64 -1.11
C ARG A 165 17.40 -16.41 0.17
N ILE A 166 17.80 -15.80 1.27
CA ILE A 166 17.45 -16.30 2.62
C ILE A 166 16.48 -15.33 3.27
N ASN A 167 15.63 -15.86 4.17
CA ASN A 167 14.80 -15.04 5.05
C ASN A 167 15.37 -15.13 6.47
N PRO A 168 15.92 -14.03 7.01
CA PRO A 168 16.50 -14.01 8.36
C PRO A 168 15.57 -14.59 9.43
N GLY A 169 14.26 -14.30 9.34
CA GLY A 169 13.29 -14.72 10.35
C GLY A 169 12.98 -16.22 10.40
N ASN A 170 13.46 -17.02 9.43
CA ASN A 170 13.17 -18.46 9.40
C ASN A 170 14.30 -19.32 8.81
N PHE A 171 15.48 -18.78 8.62
CA PHE A 171 16.60 -19.51 8.03
C PHE A 171 17.32 -20.42 9.03
N ALA A 172 17.67 -19.90 10.20
CA ALA A 172 18.42 -20.62 11.22
C ALA A 172 17.55 -21.05 12.42
N ASP A 173 16.89 -20.11 13.02
CA ASP A 173 16.03 -20.24 14.20
C ASP A 173 14.55 -20.46 13.84
N GLY A 174 14.28 -21.08 12.72
CA GLY A 174 13.00 -21.23 12.05
C GLY A 174 11.79 -21.37 12.97
N ARG A 175 10.98 -20.32 13.03
CA ARG A 175 9.71 -20.31 13.75
C ARG A 175 8.76 -21.34 13.15
N LYS A 176 8.62 -22.46 13.81
CA LYS A 176 7.70 -23.55 13.37
C LYS A 176 6.27 -23.31 13.81
N THR A 177 6.07 -22.46 14.82
CA THR A 177 4.76 -22.06 15.36
C THR A 177 4.71 -20.55 15.47
N PHE A 178 3.52 -19.96 15.31
CA PHE A 178 3.30 -18.50 15.44
C PHE A 178 2.97 -18.13 16.91
N GLU A 179 3.43 -18.93 17.88
CA GLU A 179 3.28 -18.64 19.30
C GLU A 179 4.24 -17.51 19.71
N GLU A 180 3.75 -16.62 20.57
CA GLU A 180 4.59 -15.57 21.15
C GLU A 180 5.53 -16.22 22.18
N ILE A 181 6.84 -16.08 21.93
CA ILE A 181 7.88 -16.51 22.84
C ILE A 181 8.55 -15.23 23.36
N ASN A 182 8.54 -15.06 24.68
CA ASN A 182 9.24 -13.96 25.31
C ASN A 182 10.62 -14.42 25.74
N TYR A 183 11.64 -13.70 25.31
CA TYR A 183 13.03 -13.89 25.72
C TYR A 183 13.32 -12.90 26.85
N ASP A 184 13.28 -13.38 28.07
CA ASP A 184 13.53 -12.55 29.26
C ASP A 184 15.00 -12.54 29.66
N ASP A 185 15.81 -13.54 29.21
CA ASP A 185 17.23 -13.69 29.52
C ASP A 185 18.12 -13.23 28.36
N PRO A 186 18.94 -12.18 28.55
CA PRO A 186 19.94 -11.76 27.57
C PRO A 186 20.91 -12.87 27.13
N ALA A 187 21.17 -13.86 27.98
CA ALA A 187 22.05 -14.98 27.62
C ALA A 187 21.41 -15.90 26.58
N GLU A 188 20.09 -16.11 26.62
CA GLU A 188 19.36 -16.86 25.59
C GLU A 188 19.39 -16.13 24.23
N PHE A 189 19.24 -14.80 24.24
CA PHE A 189 19.34 -13.98 23.05
C PHE A 189 20.68 -14.12 22.34
N GLU A 190 21.80 -14.05 23.11
CA GLU A 190 23.15 -14.17 22.55
C GLU A 190 23.47 -15.61 22.12
N ALA A 191 22.92 -16.62 22.81
CA ALA A 191 23.08 -18.02 22.42
C ALA A 191 22.41 -18.31 21.07
N GLU A 192 21.21 -17.80 20.82
CA GLU A 192 20.56 -17.92 19.52
C GLU A 192 21.30 -17.16 18.42
N ARG A 193 21.83 -15.99 18.72
CA ARG A 193 22.64 -15.23 17.77
C ARG A 193 23.92 -16.00 17.37
N ALA A 194 24.57 -16.66 18.33
CA ALA A 194 25.70 -17.53 18.05
C ALA A 194 25.30 -18.75 17.19
N HIS A 195 24.10 -19.32 17.44
CA HIS A 195 23.57 -20.41 16.63
C HIS A 195 23.29 -19.97 15.18
N ILE A 196 22.76 -18.76 14.96
CA ILE A 196 22.58 -18.20 13.63
C ILE A 196 23.92 -18.13 12.89
N GLU A 197 24.97 -17.65 13.55
CA GLU A 197 26.31 -17.59 12.97
C GLU A 197 26.82 -18.99 12.58
N GLU A 198 26.68 -19.98 13.46
CA GLU A 198 27.08 -21.37 13.18
C GLU A 198 26.36 -21.93 11.94
N VAL A 199 25.03 -21.76 11.86
CA VAL A 199 24.20 -22.30 10.77
C VAL A 199 24.41 -21.56 9.44
N PHE A 200 24.62 -20.26 9.47
CA PHE A 200 24.69 -19.42 8.28
C PHE A 200 26.09 -19.33 7.65
N THR A 201 27.14 -19.39 8.47
CA THR A 201 28.55 -19.29 8.01
C THR A 201 28.90 -20.25 6.87
N PRO A 202 28.50 -21.55 6.89
CA PRO A 202 28.80 -22.48 5.79
C PRO A 202 28.26 -21.97 4.43
N LEU A 203 27.06 -21.42 4.39
CA LEU A 203 26.47 -20.88 3.17
C LEU A 203 27.22 -19.63 2.70
N VAL A 204 27.61 -18.73 3.60
CA VAL A 204 28.39 -17.53 3.28
C VAL A 204 29.70 -17.91 2.61
N LEU A 205 30.45 -18.87 3.19
CA LEU A 205 31.72 -19.35 2.66
C LEU A 205 31.54 -20.03 1.29
N LYS A 206 30.50 -20.83 1.12
CA LYS A 206 30.19 -21.46 -0.17
C LYS A 206 29.82 -20.46 -1.25
N CYS A 207 28.98 -19.48 -0.92
CA CYS A 207 28.64 -18.39 -1.86
C CYS A 207 29.88 -17.57 -2.24
N LYS A 208 30.79 -17.31 -1.30
CA LYS A 208 32.07 -16.63 -1.57
C LYS A 208 32.94 -17.45 -2.51
N GLU A 209 33.10 -18.74 -2.25
CA GLU A 209 33.89 -19.66 -3.08
C GLU A 209 33.36 -19.75 -4.52
N LEU A 210 32.04 -19.88 -4.67
CA LEU A 210 31.41 -20.05 -5.98
C LEU A 210 31.09 -18.71 -6.69
N GLY A 211 31.40 -17.56 -6.08
CA GLY A 211 31.07 -16.25 -6.61
C GLY A 211 29.56 -15.98 -6.70
N ARG A 212 28.75 -16.67 -5.89
CA ARG A 212 27.29 -16.49 -5.87
C ARG A 212 26.91 -15.22 -5.15
N ALA A 213 25.83 -14.59 -5.57
CA ALA A 213 25.23 -13.48 -4.84
C ALA A 213 24.26 -13.97 -3.75
N MET A 214 23.95 -13.12 -2.80
CA MET A 214 22.96 -13.39 -1.78
C MET A 214 21.94 -12.25 -1.68
N ARG A 215 20.69 -12.57 -1.30
CA ARG A 215 19.73 -11.57 -0.83
C ARG A 215 19.33 -11.89 0.60
N ILE A 216 19.66 -10.97 1.51
CA ILE A 216 19.15 -10.95 2.87
C ILE A 216 17.77 -10.33 2.80
N GLY A 217 16.75 -11.19 2.84
CA GLY A 217 15.38 -10.83 2.45
C GLY A 217 14.41 -10.92 3.61
N THR A 218 14.29 -9.85 4.39
CA THR A 218 13.37 -9.74 5.51
C THR A 218 11.96 -9.42 5.02
N ASN A 219 10.96 -10.07 5.60
CA ASN A 219 9.54 -9.77 5.39
C ASN A 219 8.91 -9.40 6.73
N HIS A 220 8.08 -8.35 6.74
CA HIS A 220 7.17 -8.03 7.84
C HIS A 220 6.26 -9.23 8.12
N GLY A 221 5.97 -9.51 9.38
CA GLY A 221 5.20 -10.69 9.78
C GLY A 221 5.98 -12.01 9.83
N SER A 222 7.21 -12.07 9.27
CA SER A 222 8.05 -13.28 9.25
C SER A 222 9.35 -13.09 10.02
N LEU A 223 9.38 -12.27 11.06
CA LEU A 223 10.54 -12.08 11.91
C LEU A 223 10.70 -13.26 12.87
N SER A 224 11.93 -13.53 13.34
CA SER A 224 12.16 -14.56 14.36
C SER A 224 11.50 -14.19 15.69
N ALA A 225 11.19 -15.20 16.52
CA ALA A 225 10.57 -14.97 17.81
C ALA A 225 11.43 -14.06 18.70
N ARG A 226 12.75 -14.20 18.63
CA ARG A 226 13.71 -13.36 19.34
C ARG A 226 13.62 -11.89 18.93
N ILE A 227 13.63 -11.60 17.64
CA ILE A 227 13.47 -10.22 17.12
C ILE A 227 12.11 -9.65 17.49
N LEU A 228 11.03 -10.44 17.37
CA LEU A 228 9.69 -10.02 17.77
C LEU A 228 9.59 -9.67 19.26
N SER A 229 10.25 -10.44 20.14
CA SER A 229 10.27 -10.19 21.57
C SER A 229 10.92 -8.85 21.93
N PHE A 230 12.01 -8.47 21.25
CA PHE A 230 12.78 -7.26 21.58
C PHE A 230 12.34 -6.01 20.80
N TYR A 231 12.02 -6.16 19.54
CA TYR A 231 11.74 -5.02 18.64
C TYR A 231 10.30 -4.97 18.15
N GLY A 232 9.51 -6.02 18.39
CA GLY A 232 8.18 -6.18 17.80
C GLY A 232 8.24 -6.43 16.30
N ASP A 233 7.06 -6.57 15.68
CA ASP A 233 6.91 -6.65 14.23
C ASP A 233 6.90 -5.22 13.66
N THR A 234 8.06 -4.62 13.59
CA THR A 234 8.27 -3.20 13.28
C THR A 234 9.36 -3.01 12.22
N PRO A 235 9.40 -1.86 11.53
CA PRO A 235 10.51 -1.50 10.64
C PRO A 235 11.89 -1.65 11.30
N LYS A 236 12.01 -1.31 12.58
CA LYS A 236 13.26 -1.49 13.34
C LYS A 236 13.62 -2.95 13.49
N GLY A 237 12.67 -3.80 13.88
CA GLY A 237 12.90 -5.26 13.96
C GLY A 237 13.30 -5.85 12.62
N MET A 238 12.72 -5.37 11.50
CA MET A 238 13.12 -5.81 10.17
C MET A 238 14.58 -5.45 9.85
N VAL A 239 15.01 -4.24 10.18
CA VAL A 239 16.39 -3.77 9.92
C VAL A 239 17.40 -4.54 10.77
N GLU A 240 17.15 -4.69 12.08
CA GLU A 240 18.04 -5.42 13.01
C GLU A 240 18.17 -6.89 12.58
N SER A 241 17.06 -7.54 12.24
CA SER A 241 17.07 -8.92 11.74
C SER A 241 17.96 -9.10 10.50
N ALA A 242 17.97 -8.12 9.58
CA ALA A 242 18.82 -8.18 8.40
C ALA A 242 20.30 -7.89 8.71
N PHE A 243 20.55 -6.99 9.63
CA PHE A 243 21.92 -6.60 9.97
C PHE A 243 22.70 -7.70 10.70
N GLU A 244 22.06 -8.52 11.53
CA GLU A 244 22.70 -9.68 12.13
C GLU A 244 23.31 -10.61 11.06
N PHE A 245 22.57 -10.90 9.99
CA PHE A 245 23.06 -11.72 8.89
C PHE A 245 24.13 -10.99 8.04
N ALA A 246 23.97 -9.69 7.85
CA ALA A 246 24.96 -8.88 7.13
C ALA A 246 26.29 -8.79 7.89
N ASP A 247 26.28 -8.68 9.22
CA ASP A 247 27.48 -8.67 10.04
C ASP A 247 28.26 -9.99 9.92
N ILE A 248 27.56 -11.14 9.87
CA ILE A 248 28.18 -12.44 9.60
C ILE A 248 28.83 -12.45 8.20
N CYS A 249 28.13 -11.96 7.16
CA CYS A 249 28.71 -11.84 5.82
C CYS A 249 30.00 -11.00 5.84
N ARG A 250 29.97 -9.86 6.50
CA ARG A 250 31.13 -8.94 6.62
C ARG A 250 32.28 -9.54 7.42
N LYS A 251 31.99 -10.26 8.49
CA LYS A 251 33.00 -10.99 9.31
C LYS A 251 33.81 -11.96 8.44
N HIS A 252 33.19 -12.54 7.41
CA HIS A 252 33.84 -13.44 6.46
C HIS A 252 34.30 -12.73 5.18
N ASP A 253 34.35 -11.39 5.16
CA ASP A 253 34.74 -10.60 3.98
C ASP A 253 33.95 -11.03 2.71
N TYR A 254 32.63 -11.24 2.90
CA TYR A 254 31.69 -11.53 1.81
C TYR A 254 30.75 -10.34 1.64
N HIS A 255 30.82 -9.69 0.47
CA HIS A 255 30.13 -8.45 0.19
C HIS A 255 29.18 -8.51 -1.02
N ASN A 256 29.07 -9.69 -1.67
CA ASN A 256 28.23 -9.87 -2.85
C ASN A 256 26.77 -10.16 -2.47
N PHE A 257 26.13 -9.22 -1.74
CA PHE A 257 24.75 -9.37 -1.31
C PHE A 257 23.93 -8.06 -1.40
N VAL A 258 22.61 -8.21 -1.45
CA VAL A 258 21.62 -7.12 -1.47
C VAL A 258 20.63 -7.30 -0.32
N PHE A 259 20.05 -6.19 0.15
CA PHE A 259 18.98 -6.22 1.14
C PHE A 259 17.59 -6.13 0.53
N SER A 260 16.58 -6.65 1.22
CA SER A 260 15.18 -6.31 0.97
C SER A 260 14.36 -6.31 2.24
N MET A 261 13.46 -5.31 2.37
CA MET A 261 12.55 -5.08 3.50
C MET A 261 11.11 -5.08 2.96
N LYS A 262 10.52 -6.25 2.81
CA LYS A 262 9.20 -6.35 2.18
C LYS A 262 8.07 -6.34 3.21
N ALA A 263 6.98 -5.68 2.86
CA ALA A 263 5.72 -5.70 3.60
C ALA A 263 4.55 -5.63 2.61
N SER A 264 3.37 -6.09 3.02
CA SER A 264 2.11 -5.93 2.30
C SER A 264 1.54 -4.52 2.44
N ASN A 265 1.86 -3.85 3.56
CA ASN A 265 1.54 -2.47 3.82
C ASN A 265 2.62 -1.55 3.22
N PRO A 266 2.31 -0.72 2.19
CA PRO A 266 3.29 0.18 1.58
C PRO A 266 3.92 1.17 2.55
N LEU A 267 3.18 1.61 3.57
CA LEU A 267 3.66 2.52 4.61
C LEU A 267 4.80 1.88 5.42
N VAL A 268 4.60 0.66 5.92
CA VAL A 268 5.62 -0.11 6.64
C VAL A 268 6.84 -0.37 5.76
N MET A 269 6.60 -0.72 4.48
CA MET A 269 7.66 -0.95 3.51
C MET A 269 8.54 0.29 3.30
N VAL A 270 7.94 1.44 3.00
CA VAL A 270 8.67 2.69 2.77
C VAL A 270 9.48 3.08 4.00
N GLN A 271 8.88 2.98 5.18
CA GLN A 271 9.55 3.26 6.46
C GLN A 271 10.75 2.34 6.68
N ALA A 272 10.58 1.03 6.49
CA ALA A 272 11.65 0.06 6.70
C ALA A 272 12.85 0.27 5.76
N TYR A 273 12.61 0.61 4.48
CA TYR A 273 13.71 0.90 3.56
C TYR A 273 14.41 2.22 3.85
N ARG A 274 13.69 3.27 4.23
CA ARG A 274 14.30 4.54 4.64
C ARG A 274 15.16 4.35 5.89
N LEU A 275 14.66 3.63 6.89
CA LEU A 275 15.40 3.30 8.09
C LEU A 275 16.63 2.44 7.79
N LEU A 276 16.50 1.46 6.91
CA LEU A 276 17.63 0.64 6.44
C LEU A 276 18.70 1.49 5.74
N ALA A 277 18.28 2.43 4.89
CA ALA A 277 19.21 3.31 4.19
C ALA A 277 19.93 4.25 5.15
N GLU A 278 19.21 4.85 6.09
CA GLU A 278 19.77 5.71 7.13
C GLU A 278 20.81 4.97 7.97
N GLU A 279 20.48 3.76 8.43
CA GLU A 279 21.37 2.96 9.24
C GLU A 279 22.62 2.51 8.44
N GLN A 280 22.47 2.25 7.15
CA GLN A 280 23.62 2.00 6.27
C GLN A 280 24.51 3.24 6.14
N TYR A 281 23.94 4.47 6.03
CA TYR A 281 24.73 5.70 6.04
C TYR A 281 25.52 5.87 7.35
N LYS A 282 24.91 5.64 8.51
CA LYS A 282 25.58 5.72 9.81
C LYS A 282 26.76 4.74 9.92
N ARG A 283 26.61 3.54 9.36
CA ARG A 283 27.64 2.49 9.37
C ARG A 283 28.66 2.61 8.22
N GLY A 284 28.50 3.55 7.31
CA GLY A 284 29.32 3.66 6.12
C GLY A 284 29.14 2.48 5.14
N TRP A 285 27.93 1.88 5.08
CA TRP A 285 27.59 0.76 4.22
C TRP A 285 26.91 1.23 2.95
N ASP A 286 27.17 0.54 1.84
CA ASP A 286 26.73 0.87 0.50
C ASP A 286 26.09 -0.30 -0.25
N TYR A 287 25.46 -1.23 0.49
CA TYR A 287 24.83 -2.41 -0.12
C TYR A 287 23.54 -2.02 -0.88
N PRO A 288 23.35 -2.63 -2.10
CA PRO A 288 22.17 -2.37 -2.93
C PRO A 288 20.86 -2.84 -2.29
N LEU A 289 19.75 -2.22 -2.73
CA LEU A 289 18.42 -2.50 -2.26
C LEU A 289 17.57 -3.16 -3.34
N HIS A 290 16.87 -4.25 -2.98
CA HIS A 290 15.84 -4.90 -3.79
C HIS A 290 14.46 -4.51 -3.27
N LEU A 291 13.73 -3.67 -4.01
CA LEU A 291 12.43 -3.17 -3.60
C LEU A 291 11.29 -4.13 -4.01
N GLY A 292 10.23 -4.15 -3.23
CA GLY A 292 8.99 -4.85 -3.58
C GLY A 292 7.98 -4.80 -2.45
N VAL A 293 6.72 -4.57 -2.81
CA VAL A 293 5.56 -4.80 -1.95
C VAL A 293 5.20 -6.28 -2.04
N THR A 294 4.90 -6.93 -0.92
CA THR A 294 4.36 -8.30 -0.93
C THR A 294 2.84 -8.24 -0.95
N GLU A 295 2.22 -9.29 -1.48
CA GLU A 295 0.76 -9.48 -1.46
C GLU A 295 -0.02 -8.24 -1.95
N ALA A 296 0.48 -7.60 -3.01
CA ALA A 296 -0.11 -6.36 -3.54
C ALA A 296 -1.52 -6.58 -4.11
N GLY A 297 -1.87 -7.81 -4.49
CA GLY A 297 -3.13 -8.16 -5.13
C GLY A 297 -3.00 -8.14 -6.66
N GLU A 298 -4.10 -7.91 -7.35
CA GLU A 298 -4.16 -7.94 -8.81
C GLU A 298 -4.67 -6.62 -9.40
N GLY A 299 -4.64 -6.52 -10.72
CA GLY A 299 -5.19 -5.40 -11.47
C GLY A 299 -4.62 -4.05 -11.09
N GLU A 300 -5.46 -3.03 -11.09
CA GLU A 300 -5.07 -1.65 -10.77
C GLU A 300 -4.65 -1.50 -9.29
N ASP A 301 -5.29 -2.23 -8.36
CA ASP A 301 -4.98 -2.14 -6.93
C ASP A 301 -3.57 -2.65 -6.63
N GLY A 302 -3.16 -3.77 -7.24
CA GLY A 302 -1.81 -4.30 -7.09
C GLY A 302 -0.75 -3.39 -7.70
N ARG A 303 -1.04 -2.81 -8.86
CA ARG A 303 -0.17 -1.81 -9.50
C ARG A 303 -0.07 -0.53 -8.67
N MET A 304 -1.19 -0.05 -8.12
CA MET A 304 -1.23 1.14 -7.24
C MET A 304 -0.41 0.93 -5.97
N LYS A 305 -0.62 -0.18 -5.24
CA LYS A 305 0.16 -0.50 -4.02
C LYS A 305 1.66 -0.61 -4.33
N SER A 306 2.01 -1.27 -5.44
CA SER A 306 3.41 -1.38 -5.88
C SER A 306 4.00 -0.02 -6.25
N ALA A 307 3.24 0.84 -6.90
CA ALA A 307 3.66 2.19 -7.25
C ALA A 307 3.86 3.07 -6.00
N ILE A 308 2.97 2.98 -5.02
CA ILE A 308 3.11 3.68 -3.74
C ILE A 308 4.39 3.23 -3.03
N GLY A 309 4.62 1.92 -2.86
CA GLY A 309 5.78 1.43 -2.13
C GLY A 309 7.10 1.59 -2.89
N ILE A 310 7.18 1.03 -4.11
CA ILE A 310 8.41 1.03 -4.91
C ILE A 310 8.68 2.43 -5.48
N GLY A 311 7.65 3.05 -6.08
CA GLY A 311 7.80 4.35 -6.74
C GLY A 311 8.24 5.45 -5.78
N SER A 312 7.69 5.50 -4.57
CA SER A 312 8.11 6.49 -3.55
C SER A 312 9.59 6.39 -3.22
N LEU A 313 10.12 5.17 -3.08
CA LEU A 313 11.53 4.94 -2.79
C LEU A 313 12.43 5.28 -3.99
N LEU A 314 11.98 4.98 -5.22
CA LEU A 314 12.68 5.39 -6.43
C LEU A 314 12.74 6.92 -6.56
N MET A 315 11.68 7.64 -6.15
CA MET A 315 11.68 9.12 -6.11
C MET A 315 12.64 9.67 -5.03
N ASP A 316 12.88 8.91 -3.95
CA ASP A 316 13.92 9.22 -2.96
C ASP A 316 15.34 8.82 -3.44
N GLY A 317 15.49 8.24 -4.64
CA GLY A 317 16.76 7.75 -5.18
C GLY A 317 17.19 6.40 -4.58
N LEU A 318 16.29 5.67 -3.94
CA LEU A 318 16.54 4.36 -3.33
C LEU A 318 16.05 3.23 -4.24
N GLY A 319 16.87 2.19 -4.43
CA GLY A 319 16.51 0.98 -5.17
C GLY A 319 17.41 0.68 -6.35
N ASP A 320 17.90 -0.55 -6.40
CA ASP A 320 18.83 -1.04 -7.41
C ASP A 320 18.26 -2.22 -8.21
N THR A 321 17.28 -2.89 -7.65
CA THR A 321 16.49 -3.93 -8.31
C THR A 321 15.08 -3.96 -7.72
N ILE A 322 14.09 -4.26 -8.53
CA ILE A 322 12.69 -4.23 -8.12
C ILE A 322 11.94 -5.49 -8.52
N ARG A 323 10.87 -5.82 -7.80
CA ARG A 323 9.83 -6.76 -8.20
C ARG A 323 8.46 -6.20 -7.87
N VAL A 324 7.62 -6.04 -8.86
CA VAL A 324 6.16 -5.91 -8.68
C VAL A 324 5.62 -7.32 -8.46
N SER A 325 4.80 -7.51 -7.42
CA SER A 325 4.23 -8.83 -7.07
C SER A 325 2.72 -8.77 -7.27
N LEU A 326 2.21 -9.41 -8.32
CA LEU A 326 0.79 -9.43 -8.67
C LEU A 326 0.22 -10.84 -8.56
N THR A 327 -1.07 -10.94 -8.28
CA THR A 327 -1.84 -12.19 -8.39
C THR A 327 -2.24 -12.41 -9.85
N GLU A 328 -1.24 -12.42 -10.73
CA GLU A 328 -1.33 -12.57 -12.19
C GLU A 328 -0.18 -13.49 -12.66
N ASP A 329 -0.17 -13.90 -13.92
CA ASP A 329 0.96 -14.64 -14.46
C ASP A 329 2.25 -13.79 -14.42
N PRO A 330 3.41 -14.38 -14.09
CA PRO A 330 4.63 -13.63 -13.75
C PRO A 330 5.20 -12.76 -14.89
N GLU A 331 4.91 -13.08 -16.15
CA GLU A 331 5.29 -12.27 -17.29
C GLU A 331 4.57 -10.91 -17.31
N TYR A 332 3.37 -10.79 -16.73
CA TYR A 332 2.62 -9.54 -16.63
C TYR A 332 3.17 -8.58 -15.55
N GLU A 333 3.99 -9.08 -14.62
CA GLU A 333 4.73 -8.23 -13.67
C GLU A 333 5.74 -7.31 -14.39
N MET A 334 6.16 -7.64 -15.63
CA MET A 334 7.26 -6.93 -16.31
C MET A 334 6.90 -5.56 -16.84
N ASP A 335 5.68 -5.34 -17.33
CA ASP A 335 5.28 -3.99 -17.79
C ASP A 335 5.27 -2.96 -16.65
N PRO A 336 4.59 -3.19 -15.51
CA PRO A 336 4.65 -2.26 -14.38
C PRO A 336 6.06 -2.13 -13.80
N CYS A 337 6.90 -3.18 -13.79
CA CYS A 337 8.30 -3.08 -13.39
C CYS A 337 9.08 -2.13 -14.30
N LYS A 338 8.93 -2.25 -15.63
CA LYS A 338 9.59 -1.37 -16.61
C LYS A 338 9.18 0.09 -16.42
N ARG A 339 7.88 0.36 -16.25
CA ARG A 339 7.35 1.72 -16.04
C ARG A 339 7.93 2.35 -14.76
N LEU A 340 7.94 1.60 -13.65
CA LEU A 340 8.50 2.06 -12.37
C LEU A 340 10.00 2.32 -12.46
N ALA A 341 10.77 1.38 -13.02
CA ALA A 341 12.21 1.55 -13.19
C ALA A 341 12.54 2.76 -14.07
N SER A 342 11.88 2.89 -15.23
CA SER A 342 12.04 4.02 -16.15
C SER A 342 11.71 5.36 -15.48
N LEU A 343 10.63 5.42 -14.68
CA LEU A 343 10.24 6.63 -13.95
C LEU A 343 11.34 7.07 -12.97
N GLY A 344 11.88 6.13 -12.17
CA GLY A 344 12.96 6.41 -11.22
C GLY A 344 14.28 6.78 -11.90
N GLU A 345 14.64 6.08 -12.97
CA GLU A 345 15.86 6.37 -13.75
C GLU A 345 15.79 7.73 -14.44
N THR A 346 14.63 8.07 -15.03
CA THR A 346 14.38 9.38 -15.63
C THR A 346 14.48 10.49 -14.60
N ALA A 347 13.83 10.33 -13.45
CA ALA A 347 13.88 11.31 -12.37
C ALA A 347 15.31 11.56 -11.86
N CYS A 348 16.14 10.51 -11.77
CA CYS A 348 17.55 10.63 -11.40
C CYS A 348 18.40 11.27 -12.50
N SER A 349 18.24 10.85 -13.76
CA SER A 349 19.07 11.31 -14.89
C SER A 349 18.77 12.76 -15.27
N GLU A 350 17.52 13.17 -15.20
CA GLU A 350 17.08 14.55 -15.44
C GLU A 350 17.23 15.43 -14.19
N GLY A 351 17.49 14.82 -13.04
CA GLY A 351 17.68 15.53 -11.77
C GLY A 351 16.41 16.25 -11.32
N TRP A 352 15.26 15.56 -11.39
CA TRP A 352 13.99 16.15 -10.97
C TRP A 352 14.06 16.69 -9.54
N GLY A 353 13.81 17.98 -9.39
CA GLY A 353 13.97 18.67 -8.11
C GLY A 353 13.35 20.05 -8.09
N VAL A 354 13.64 20.75 -7.01
CA VAL A 354 13.31 22.14 -6.74
C VAL A 354 14.57 22.85 -6.19
N PRO A 355 14.59 24.19 -6.08
CA PRO A 355 15.68 24.88 -5.37
C PRO A 355 15.86 24.30 -3.97
N GLU A 356 17.12 24.29 -3.52
CA GLU A 356 17.50 23.74 -2.21
C GLU A 356 16.70 24.39 -1.08
N PHE A 357 16.18 23.56 -0.19
CA PHE A 357 15.49 23.98 1.03
C PHE A 357 15.81 23.01 2.17
N SER A 358 15.70 23.47 3.39
CA SER A 358 15.82 22.64 4.59
C SER A 358 14.44 22.16 5.00
N GLU A 359 14.21 20.87 4.96
CA GLU A 359 13.00 20.25 5.46
C GLU A 359 13.09 20.12 7.00
N THR A 360 12.16 20.74 7.72
CA THR A 360 12.24 20.86 9.18
C THR A 360 11.03 20.32 9.91
N THR A 361 9.98 19.96 9.19
CA THR A 361 8.69 19.65 9.79
C THR A 361 8.19 18.24 9.56
N ARG A 362 8.75 17.50 8.61
CA ARG A 362 8.37 16.12 8.33
C ARG A 362 9.20 15.18 9.19
N ASP A 363 8.51 14.30 9.91
CA ASP A 363 9.14 13.13 10.50
C ASP A 363 9.11 11.97 9.46
N THR A 364 10.28 11.47 9.12
CA THR A 364 10.44 10.41 8.12
C THR A 364 10.27 9.00 8.68
N HIS A 365 10.03 8.88 9.98
CA HIS A 365 9.95 7.61 10.70
C HIS A 365 8.63 7.37 11.40
N THR A 366 7.95 8.41 11.90
CA THR A 366 6.68 8.30 12.63
C THR A 366 5.48 8.74 11.79
N PHE A 367 5.37 8.43 10.58
CA PHE A 367 4.28 8.74 9.66
C PHE A 367 2.96 9.18 10.31
N SER A 368 2.96 10.39 10.88
CA SER A 368 1.75 10.98 11.43
C SER A 368 1.02 11.71 10.30
N ARG A 369 -0.19 11.25 10.02
CA ARG A 369 -1.02 11.89 9.01
C ARG A 369 -1.37 13.32 9.45
N ARG A 370 -1.09 14.30 8.59
CA ARG A 370 -1.66 15.63 8.70
C ARG A 370 -3.16 15.55 8.41
N VAL A 371 -3.96 16.20 9.24
CA VAL A 371 -5.40 16.37 8.99
C VAL A 371 -5.66 17.86 8.91
N GLY A 372 -6.07 18.33 7.73
CA GLY A 372 -6.47 19.71 7.53
C GLY A 372 -7.79 20.02 8.25
N VAL A 373 -8.01 21.30 8.57
CA VAL A 373 -9.26 21.77 9.20
C VAL A 373 -10.42 21.62 8.20
N LEU A 374 -11.41 20.82 8.57
CA LEU A 374 -12.60 20.60 7.71
C LEU A 374 -13.49 21.85 7.69
N PRO A 375 -14.21 22.10 6.57
CA PRO A 375 -15.14 23.20 6.47
C PRO A 375 -16.26 23.13 7.52
N GLU A 376 -16.57 24.26 8.10
CA GLU A 376 -17.69 24.41 9.02
C GLU A 376 -18.88 25.03 8.34
N GLN A 377 -20.08 24.78 8.87
CA GLN A 377 -21.29 25.44 8.47
C GLN A 377 -21.27 26.89 9.01
N ARG A 378 -21.55 27.86 8.14
CA ARG A 378 -21.64 29.29 8.50
C ARG A 378 -23.09 29.75 8.53
N GLU A 379 -23.37 30.77 9.34
CA GLU A 379 -24.67 31.39 9.36
C GLU A 379 -25.00 32.01 7.99
N GLY A 380 -26.19 31.71 7.44
CA GLY A 380 -26.63 32.14 6.11
C GLY A 380 -26.22 31.22 4.94
N ASP A 381 -25.52 30.12 5.20
CA ASP A 381 -25.26 29.12 4.14
C ASP A 381 -26.56 28.46 3.67
N GLU A 382 -26.81 28.47 2.36
CA GLU A 382 -27.93 27.76 1.74
C GLU A 382 -27.68 26.25 1.58
N LEU A 383 -26.43 25.85 1.59
CA LEU A 383 -25.99 24.45 1.44
C LEU A 383 -25.13 24.03 2.64
N ASP A 384 -25.12 22.76 2.96
CA ASP A 384 -24.19 22.22 3.96
C ASP A 384 -22.81 22.00 3.34
N PHE A 385 -21.80 22.78 3.74
CA PHE A 385 -20.43 22.68 3.24
C PHE A 385 -19.55 21.67 4.00
N ARG A 386 -20.02 21.03 5.06
CA ARG A 386 -19.25 20.00 5.80
C ARG A 386 -18.90 18.80 4.91
N PRO A 387 -19.75 18.33 3.96
CA PRO A 387 -19.42 17.25 3.06
C PRO A 387 -18.50 17.62 1.89
N LEU A 388 -18.07 18.87 1.76
CA LEU A 388 -17.14 19.30 0.70
C LEU A 388 -15.83 18.53 0.77
N LEU A 389 -15.36 18.23 1.98
CA LEU A 389 -14.18 17.41 2.24
C LEU A 389 -14.53 16.21 3.11
N HIS A 390 -13.72 15.16 3.04
CA HIS A 390 -13.84 13.97 3.87
C HIS A 390 -12.60 13.82 4.76
N ARG A 391 -12.81 13.59 6.06
CA ARG A 391 -11.74 13.52 7.07
C ARG A 391 -10.67 12.44 6.78
N ASP A 392 -11.08 11.32 6.16
CA ASP A 392 -10.19 10.19 5.89
C ASP A 392 -9.55 10.27 4.50
N GLY A 393 -9.75 11.35 3.77
CA GLY A 393 -9.23 11.60 2.44
C GLY A 393 -10.32 11.96 1.45
N THR A 394 -10.09 13.04 0.73
CA THR A 394 -11.05 13.67 -0.18
C THR A 394 -10.75 13.31 -1.62
N VAL A 395 -11.78 13.02 -2.41
CA VAL A 395 -11.68 12.83 -3.86
C VAL A 395 -12.51 13.89 -4.58
N PHE A 396 -11.83 14.69 -5.42
CA PHE A 396 -12.49 15.56 -6.38
C PHE A 396 -12.44 14.95 -7.76
N SER A 397 -13.47 15.21 -8.56
CA SER A 397 -13.56 14.76 -9.96
C SER A 397 -13.75 15.95 -10.89
N ALA A 398 -13.02 15.99 -11.99
CA ALA A 398 -13.19 17.02 -13.01
C ALA A 398 -14.35 16.63 -13.93
N VAL A 399 -15.31 17.54 -14.13
CA VAL A 399 -16.53 17.34 -14.92
C VAL A 399 -16.60 18.40 -16.01
N SER A 400 -16.95 17.99 -17.22
CA SER A 400 -17.14 18.86 -18.37
C SER A 400 -18.62 19.20 -18.61
N LEU A 401 -18.88 20.22 -19.45
CA LEU A 401 -20.26 20.52 -19.91
C LEU A 401 -20.88 19.37 -20.71
N ALA A 402 -20.05 18.53 -21.34
CA ALA A 402 -20.53 17.38 -22.09
C ALA A 402 -21.15 16.30 -21.18
N ASP A 403 -20.58 16.11 -19.99
CA ASP A 403 -21.06 15.13 -19.02
C ASP A 403 -22.45 15.48 -18.48
N LEU A 404 -22.78 16.79 -18.40
CA LEU A 404 -24.08 17.27 -17.93
C LEU A 404 -25.24 16.98 -18.91
N LYS A 405 -24.94 16.59 -20.14
CA LYS A 405 -25.98 16.20 -21.12
C LYS A 405 -26.68 14.89 -20.77
N GLN A 406 -26.03 14.07 -19.92
CA GLN A 406 -26.57 12.80 -19.44
C GLN A 406 -26.42 12.73 -17.90
N PRO A 407 -27.27 13.46 -17.16
CA PRO A 407 -27.10 13.62 -15.71
C PRO A 407 -27.05 12.31 -14.93
N GLU A 408 -27.89 11.33 -15.25
CA GLU A 408 -27.88 10.03 -14.54
C GLU A 408 -26.59 9.23 -14.80
N ALA A 409 -26.07 9.27 -16.03
CA ALA A 409 -24.78 8.65 -16.36
C ALA A 409 -23.64 9.34 -15.60
N LEU A 410 -23.65 10.67 -15.53
CA LEU A 410 -22.71 11.44 -14.72
C LEU A 410 -22.76 11.04 -13.24
N TYR A 411 -23.97 10.96 -12.65
CA TYR A 411 -24.11 10.59 -11.24
C TYR A 411 -23.51 9.21 -10.94
N ARG A 412 -23.78 8.20 -11.82
CA ARG A 412 -23.16 6.87 -11.69
C ARG A 412 -21.63 6.93 -11.79
N LYS A 413 -21.10 7.67 -12.77
CA LYS A 413 -19.64 7.85 -12.92
C LYS A 413 -18.98 8.56 -11.73
N LEU A 414 -19.73 9.43 -11.05
CA LEU A 414 -19.29 10.05 -9.79
C LEU A 414 -19.43 9.09 -8.59
N GLY A 415 -19.96 7.88 -8.77
CA GLY A 415 -20.16 6.89 -7.71
C GLY A 415 -21.40 7.15 -6.85
N ALA A 416 -22.31 8.02 -7.28
CA ALA A 416 -23.56 8.24 -6.57
C ALA A 416 -24.57 7.12 -6.87
N LYS A 417 -25.28 6.68 -5.84
CA LYS A 417 -26.46 5.80 -6.00
C LYS A 417 -27.62 6.60 -6.56
N LEU A 418 -28.46 5.95 -7.38
CA LEU A 418 -29.65 6.56 -7.95
C LEU A 418 -30.91 5.94 -7.34
N VAL A 419 -31.82 6.76 -6.86
CA VAL A 419 -33.16 6.36 -6.45
C VAL A 419 -34.16 7.23 -7.18
N VAL A 420 -34.97 6.63 -8.05
CA VAL A 420 -35.94 7.34 -8.92
C VAL A 420 -35.28 8.52 -9.66
N GLY A 421 -34.08 8.31 -10.22
CA GLY A 421 -33.34 9.32 -10.99
C GLY A 421 -32.69 10.45 -10.14
N MET A 422 -32.77 10.37 -8.84
CA MET A 422 -32.10 11.31 -7.91
C MET A 422 -30.79 10.72 -7.40
N PRO A 423 -29.69 11.49 -7.39
CA PRO A 423 -28.43 11.03 -6.83
C PRO A 423 -28.47 10.97 -5.30
N PHE A 424 -27.75 10.02 -4.71
CA PHE A 424 -27.47 9.92 -3.28
C PHE A 424 -25.98 9.69 -3.09
N LYS A 425 -25.35 10.46 -2.18
CA LYS A 425 -23.94 10.29 -1.85
C LYS A 425 -23.72 8.99 -1.09
N ASP A 426 -22.77 8.18 -1.56
CA ASP A 426 -22.32 6.97 -0.91
C ASP A 426 -20.83 7.09 -0.54
N ILE A 427 -20.25 6.09 0.14
CA ILE A 427 -18.87 6.10 0.62
C ILE A 427 -17.84 6.30 -0.51
N ALA A 428 -18.13 5.77 -1.70
CA ALA A 428 -17.29 5.85 -2.90
C ALA A 428 -17.72 6.95 -3.88
N THR A 429 -18.61 7.86 -3.48
CA THR A 429 -18.96 9.03 -4.28
C THR A 429 -17.88 10.10 -4.17
N SER A 430 -17.54 10.76 -5.29
CA SER A 430 -16.69 11.95 -5.28
C SER A 430 -17.22 12.99 -4.32
N ASP A 431 -16.35 13.58 -3.49
CA ASP A 431 -16.78 14.52 -2.47
C ASP A 431 -17.24 15.84 -3.09
N SER A 432 -16.54 16.28 -4.15
CA SER A 432 -16.88 17.48 -4.92
C SER A 432 -16.44 17.33 -6.37
N ILE A 433 -16.96 18.19 -7.23
CA ILE A 433 -16.60 18.26 -8.65
C ILE A 433 -15.95 19.59 -8.99
N PHE A 434 -14.99 19.56 -9.90
CA PHE A 434 -14.34 20.73 -10.46
C PHE A 434 -14.77 20.92 -11.91
N MET A 435 -15.25 22.11 -12.26
CA MET A 435 -15.68 22.47 -13.61
C MET A 435 -14.95 23.71 -14.11
N ARG A 436 -14.18 23.59 -15.19
CA ARG A 436 -13.51 24.76 -15.81
C ARG A 436 -14.48 25.74 -16.44
N GLN A 437 -15.65 25.27 -16.88
CA GLN A 437 -16.71 26.05 -17.46
C GLN A 437 -18.03 25.68 -16.81
N LEU A 438 -18.87 26.67 -16.55
CA LEU A 438 -20.19 26.48 -15.98
C LEU A 438 -21.26 26.60 -17.07
N PRO A 439 -22.41 25.88 -16.96
CA PRO A 439 -23.49 26.00 -17.91
C PRO A 439 -24.09 27.41 -17.88
N ALA A 440 -24.48 27.92 -19.05
CA ALA A 440 -25.15 29.21 -19.20
C ALA A 440 -26.41 29.27 -18.29
N GLU A 441 -26.85 30.48 -17.93
CA GLU A 441 -28.05 30.65 -17.10
C GLU A 441 -29.31 30.11 -17.80
N SER A 442 -29.33 30.12 -19.12
CA SER A 442 -30.41 29.56 -19.95
C SER A 442 -30.46 28.04 -19.98
N ASP A 443 -29.38 27.35 -19.61
CA ASP A 443 -29.32 25.87 -19.57
C ASP A 443 -29.88 25.33 -18.25
N ALA A 444 -31.22 25.37 -18.15
CA ALA A 444 -31.93 24.98 -16.93
C ALA A 444 -31.75 23.49 -16.56
N GLU A 445 -31.52 22.62 -17.55
CA GLU A 445 -31.35 21.19 -17.31
C GLU A 445 -30.01 20.88 -16.69
N ALA A 446 -28.90 21.38 -17.25
CA ALA A 446 -27.57 21.24 -16.70
C ALA A 446 -27.47 21.88 -15.31
N ARG A 447 -28.06 23.04 -15.10
CA ARG A 447 -28.09 23.69 -13.79
C ARG A 447 -28.88 22.91 -12.75
N ARG A 448 -29.99 22.29 -13.14
CA ARG A 448 -30.77 21.40 -12.25
C ARG A 448 -29.96 20.17 -11.88
N ALA A 449 -29.19 19.59 -12.81
CA ALA A 449 -28.32 18.47 -12.54
C ALA A 449 -27.25 18.83 -11.48
N LEU A 450 -26.61 19.99 -11.62
CA LEU A 450 -25.64 20.49 -10.63
C LEU A 450 -26.29 20.75 -9.26
N ARG A 451 -27.49 21.36 -9.26
CA ARG A 451 -28.19 21.63 -7.99
C ARG A 451 -28.53 20.36 -7.23
N ARG A 452 -28.93 19.28 -7.92
CA ARG A 452 -29.17 17.97 -7.30
C ARG A 452 -27.90 17.38 -6.66
N LEU A 453 -26.74 17.55 -7.29
CA LEU A 453 -25.45 17.15 -6.70
C LEU A 453 -25.13 17.96 -5.45
N GLN A 454 -25.30 19.28 -5.49
CA GLN A 454 -25.06 20.15 -4.33
C GLN A 454 -25.98 19.79 -3.15
N GLU A 455 -27.25 19.50 -3.40
CA GLU A 455 -28.24 19.13 -2.37
C GLU A 455 -27.91 17.80 -1.66
N VAL A 456 -27.18 16.90 -2.30
CA VAL A 456 -26.71 15.65 -1.68
C VAL A 456 -25.28 15.74 -1.15
N GLY A 457 -24.70 16.96 -1.13
CA GLY A 457 -23.39 17.23 -0.56
C GLY A 457 -22.20 16.93 -1.49
N VAL A 458 -22.43 16.94 -2.82
CA VAL A 458 -21.38 16.96 -3.85
C VAL A 458 -21.25 18.39 -4.37
N HIS A 459 -20.26 19.13 -3.89
CA HIS A 459 -20.13 20.55 -4.18
C HIS A 459 -19.48 20.82 -5.53
N VAL A 460 -19.77 22.00 -6.12
CA VAL A 460 -19.25 22.44 -7.40
C VAL A 460 -18.17 23.49 -7.17
N LEU A 461 -16.95 23.21 -7.64
CA LEU A 461 -15.85 24.16 -7.67
C LEU A 461 -15.67 24.67 -9.11
N ALA A 462 -15.43 25.95 -9.28
CA ALA A 462 -15.12 26.53 -10.58
C ALA A 462 -14.16 27.73 -10.47
N PRO A 463 -13.35 28.02 -11.50
CA PRO A 463 -12.57 29.24 -11.55
C PRO A 463 -13.42 30.49 -11.30
N ALA A 464 -12.91 31.47 -10.55
CA ALA A 464 -13.62 32.71 -10.25
C ALA A 464 -14.13 33.42 -11.52
N ALA A 465 -13.36 33.39 -12.63
CA ALA A 465 -13.77 33.93 -13.91
C ALA A 465 -14.97 33.20 -14.52
N ALA A 466 -15.07 31.87 -14.36
CA ALA A 466 -16.22 31.09 -14.85
C ALA A 466 -17.48 31.40 -14.03
N LEU A 467 -17.34 31.61 -12.72
CA LEU A 467 -18.45 32.04 -11.85
C LEU A 467 -18.90 33.46 -12.15
N ALA A 468 -18.00 34.37 -12.49
CA ALA A 468 -18.33 35.71 -12.89
C ALA A 468 -19.09 35.75 -14.23
N ALA A 469 -18.76 34.83 -15.16
CA ALA A 469 -19.46 34.72 -16.46
C ALA A 469 -20.82 34.02 -16.37
N ASN A 470 -20.91 32.98 -15.52
CA ASN A 470 -22.14 32.17 -15.34
C ASN A 470 -22.32 31.87 -13.84
N PRO A 471 -22.88 32.79 -13.04
CA PRO A 471 -23.06 32.63 -11.61
C PRO A 471 -23.84 31.35 -11.27
N LEU A 472 -23.34 30.56 -10.31
CA LEU A 472 -23.99 29.35 -9.82
C LEU A 472 -24.10 29.42 -8.29
N PRO A 473 -25.32 29.57 -7.74
CA PRO A 473 -25.50 29.62 -6.28
C PRO A 473 -24.89 28.40 -5.56
N GLY A 474 -24.27 28.61 -4.43
CA GLY A 474 -23.64 27.56 -3.66
C GLY A 474 -22.31 27.01 -4.23
N ALA A 475 -21.81 27.57 -5.32
CA ALA A 475 -20.52 27.16 -5.88
C ALA A 475 -19.33 27.73 -5.09
N VAL A 476 -18.20 27.03 -5.17
CA VAL A 476 -16.93 27.39 -4.54
C VAL A 476 -16.00 27.96 -5.61
N ALA A 477 -15.47 29.17 -5.39
CA ALA A 477 -14.53 29.78 -6.31
C ALA A 477 -13.14 29.15 -6.20
N VAL A 478 -12.46 28.94 -7.32
CA VAL A 478 -11.06 28.57 -7.38
C VAL A 478 -10.25 29.77 -7.86
N MET A 479 -9.26 30.19 -7.09
CA MET A 479 -8.35 31.31 -7.39
C MET A 479 -6.91 30.88 -7.11
N THR A 480 -5.97 31.41 -7.88
CA THR A 480 -4.56 31.34 -7.53
C THR A 480 -4.30 32.09 -6.22
N LEU A 481 -3.24 31.72 -5.50
CA LEU A 481 -2.87 32.41 -4.27
C LEU A 481 -2.65 33.92 -4.51
N ALA A 482 -2.03 34.31 -5.62
CA ALA A 482 -1.80 35.70 -5.97
C ALA A 482 -3.12 36.46 -6.20
N GLU A 483 -4.08 35.88 -6.92
CA GLU A 483 -5.41 36.48 -7.13
C GLU A 483 -6.18 36.61 -5.80
N ALA A 484 -6.14 35.59 -4.97
CA ALA A 484 -6.82 35.59 -3.67
C ALA A 484 -6.26 36.69 -2.75
N LEU A 485 -4.94 36.84 -2.67
CA LEU A 485 -4.28 37.92 -1.90
C LEU A 485 -4.64 39.33 -2.44
N ALA A 486 -4.65 39.47 -3.78
CA ALA A 486 -5.06 40.73 -4.41
C ALA A 486 -6.54 41.08 -4.14
N ALA A 487 -7.39 40.07 -3.96
CA ALA A 487 -8.82 40.23 -3.61
C ALA A 487 -9.05 40.40 -2.08
N GLY A 488 -7.99 40.55 -1.29
CA GLY A 488 -8.09 40.69 0.17
C GLY A 488 -8.38 39.41 0.93
N GLY A 489 -8.08 38.25 0.34
CA GLY A 489 -8.15 36.92 0.98
C GLY A 489 -9.57 36.36 1.14
N LYS A 490 -10.57 36.88 0.44
CA LYS A 490 -11.98 36.49 0.56
C LYS A 490 -12.50 35.89 -0.74
N ALA A 491 -13.54 35.09 -0.62
CA ALA A 491 -14.28 34.60 -1.78
C ALA A 491 -14.84 35.76 -2.62
N PRO A 492 -14.80 35.69 -3.96
CA PRO A 492 -15.36 36.71 -4.83
C PRO A 492 -16.90 36.74 -4.71
N ALA A 493 -17.51 37.87 -5.11
CA ALA A 493 -18.96 38.01 -5.10
C ALA A 493 -19.62 36.90 -5.94
N GLY A 494 -20.66 36.27 -5.41
CA GLY A 494 -21.38 35.16 -6.03
C GLY A 494 -20.80 33.76 -5.75
N ALA A 495 -19.68 33.66 -5.05
CA ALA A 495 -19.16 32.38 -4.55
C ALA A 495 -19.40 32.24 -3.03
N SER A 496 -19.74 31.04 -2.58
CA SER A 496 -20.00 30.77 -1.17
C SER A 496 -18.74 30.53 -0.36
N ARG A 497 -17.70 29.98 -1.00
CA ARG A 497 -16.40 29.64 -0.39
C ARG A 497 -15.28 29.85 -1.41
N LEU A 498 -14.03 29.84 -0.92
CA LEU A 498 -12.82 29.96 -1.72
C LEU A 498 -11.96 28.71 -1.63
N THR A 499 -11.45 28.24 -2.74
CA THR A 499 -10.40 27.23 -2.89
C THR A 499 -9.17 27.90 -3.49
N LEU A 500 -7.99 27.63 -2.93
CA LEU A 500 -6.72 28.07 -3.52
C LEU A 500 -6.25 27.10 -4.58
N SER A 501 -5.68 27.61 -5.67
CA SER A 501 -4.86 26.85 -6.61
C SER A 501 -3.40 27.23 -6.36
N LEU A 502 -2.60 26.21 -5.98
CA LEU A 502 -1.15 26.31 -5.78
C LEU A 502 -0.45 25.53 -6.90
N ASN A 503 0.69 26.02 -7.36
CA ASN A 503 1.49 25.35 -8.39
C ASN A 503 2.82 24.78 -7.86
N GLY A 504 3.11 24.96 -6.56
CA GLY A 504 4.33 24.45 -5.93
C GLY A 504 5.58 25.26 -6.20
N THR A 505 5.47 26.39 -6.92
CA THR A 505 6.61 27.29 -7.20
C THR A 505 6.51 28.61 -6.43
N GLU A 506 5.45 28.78 -5.63
CA GLU A 506 5.26 29.95 -4.77
C GLU A 506 6.44 30.12 -3.81
N SER A 507 6.82 31.37 -3.53
CA SER A 507 7.85 31.66 -2.52
C SER A 507 7.37 31.35 -1.11
N ASP A 508 8.29 31.13 -0.18
CA ASP A 508 7.93 30.88 1.23
C ASP A 508 7.13 32.03 1.84
N ASP A 509 7.39 33.30 1.44
CA ASP A 509 6.61 34.45 1.86
C ASP A 509 5.17 34.41 1.33
N GLN A 510 4.98 33.98 0.08
CA GLN A 510 3.64 33.79 -0.49
C GLN A 510 2.91 32.65 0.24
N LEU A 511 3.58 31.51 0.46
CA LEU A 511 2.99 30.40 1.21
C LEU A 511 2.67 30.79 2.67
N ALA A 512 3.49 31.62 3.33
CA ALA A 512 3.20 32.12 4.64
C ALA A 512 1.95 33.02 4.70
N ALA A 513 1.63 33.69 3.60
CA ALA A 513 0.44 34.54 3.50
C ALA A 513 -0.87 33.74 3.38
N ILE A 514 -0.84 32.43 3.13
CA ILE A 514 -2.03 31.55 3.04
C ILE A 514 -2.93 31.70 4.27
N LYS A 515 -2.34 31.84 5.48
CA LYS A 515 -3.11 32.01 6.72
C LYS A 515 -4.01 33.25 6.76
N SER A 516 -3.76 34.24 5.88
CA SER A 516 -4.62 35.45 5.75
C SER A 516 -5.76 35.27 4.75
N VAL A 517 -5.83 34.12 4.08
CA VAL A 517 -6.85 33.82 3.07
C VAL A 517 -7.92 32.92 3.67
N ASP A 518 -9.20 33.33 3.56
CA ASP A 518 -10.34 32.54 4.02
C ASP A 518 -10.69 31.43 2.98
N ALA A 519 -9.77 30.50 2.78
CA ALA A 519 -9.94 29.38 1.88
C ALA A 519 -10.24 28.09 2.64
N VAL A 520 -11.11 27.25 2.08
CA VAL A 520 -11.52 25.98 2.69
C VAL A 520 -10.62 24.82 2.31
N VAL A 521 -9.89 24.93 1.18
CA VAL A 521 -8.97 23.91 0.68
C VAL A 521 -8.00 24.51 -0.33
N ALA A 522 -6.83 23.89 -0.51
CA ALA A 522 -5.90 24.19 -1.58
C ALA A 522 -5.76 22.99 -2.53
N LEU A 523 -5.76 23.24 -3.84
CA LEU A 523 -5.41 22.28 -4.89
C LEU A 523 -3.97 22.53 -5.29
N LEU A 524 -3.09 21.52 -5.12
CA LEU A 524 -1.68 21.60 -5.50
C LEU A 524 -1.47 20.92 -6.85
N ASP A 525 -1.39 21.72 -7.91
CA ASP A 525 -1.18 21.31 -9.30
C ASP A 525 0.19 21.75 -9.81
N THR A 526 1.17 20.88 -9.66
CA THR A 526 2.54 21.16 -10.07
C THR A 526 2.66 21.14 -11.59
N PRO A 527 3.24 22.19 -12.23
CA PRO A 527 3.40 22.24 -13.67
C PRO A 527 4.46 21.25 -14.18
N ASP A 528 4.44 20.99 -15.47
CA ASP A 528 5.45 20.18 -16.12
C ASP A 528 6.86 20.76 -15.90
N GLY A 529 7.85 19.86 -15.74
CA GLY A 529 9.24 20.25 -15.47
C GLY A 529 9.56 20.59 -14.01
N VAL A 530 8.57 20.61 -13.12
CA VAL A 530 8.79 20.75 -11.67
C VAL A 530 8.53 19.40 -10.99
N SER A 531 9.47 18.96 -10.16
CA SER A 531 9.28 17.72 -9.39
C SER A 531 8.12 17.83 -8.41
N ARG A 532 7.05 17.11 -8.68
CA ARG A 532 5.85 17.09 -7.83
C ARG A 532 6.19 16.69 -6.38
N VAL A 533 6.99 15.64 -6.19
CA VAL A 533 7.33 15.12 -4.86
C VAL A 533 8.08 16.17 -4.03
N HIS A 534 9.16 16.75 -4.59
CA HIS A 534 10.00 17.70 -3.86
C HIS A 534 9.32 19.06 -3.67
N SER A 535 8.59 19.52 -4.70
CA SER A 535 7.78 20.73 -4.62
C SER A 535 6.70 20.63 -3.54
N SER A 536 5.99 19.50 -3.49
CA SER A 536 5.00 19.26 -2.44
C SER A 536 5.63 19.26 -1.05
N ARG A 537 6.75 18.53 -0.84
CA ARG A 537 7.48 18.54 0.45
C ARG A 537 7.82 19.97 0.89
N ARG A 538 8.33 20.78 -0.02
CA ARG A 538 8.64 22.19 0.26
C ARG A 538 7.40 23.02 0.62
N VAL A 539 6.32 22.85 -0.13
CA VAL A 539 5.05 23.57 0.12
C VAL A 539 4.49 23.17 1.50
N PHE A 540 4.44 21.88 1.82
CA PHE A 540 3.94 21.43 3.13
C PHE A 540 4.82 21.88 4.30
N ASP A 541 6.14 21.90 4.14
CA ASP A 541 7.05 22.44 5.15
C ASP A 541 6.80 23.93 5.38
N ALA A 542 6.69 24.73 4.31
CA ALA A 542 6.42 26.15 4.40
C ALA A 542 5.04 26.47 5.03
N ILE A 543 3.98 25.77 4.63
CA ILE A 543 2.64 25.92 5.18
C ILE A 543 2.62 25.59 6.68
N LYS A 544 3.28 24.50 7.09
CA LYS A 544 3.36 24.09 8.50
C LYS A 544 4.15 25.10 9.34
N ARG A 545 5.31 25.58 8.83
CA ARG A 545 6.08 26.65 9.49
C ARG A 545 5.27 27.93 9.64
N ALA A 546 4.41 28.24 8.68
CA ALA A 546 3.50 29.39 8.75
C ALA A 546 2.35 29.20 9.74
N GLY A 547 2.15 27.99 10.28
CA GLY A 547 1.06 27.66 11.20
C GLY A 547 -0.31 27.59 10.50
N SER A 548 -0.36 27.22 9.21
CA SER A 548 -1.62 27.01 8.49
C SER A 548 -1.99 25.52 8.47
N GLU A 549 -3.24 25.24 8.75
CA GLU A 549 -3.84 23.90 8.74
C GLU A 549 -4.81 23.72 7.56
N ILE A 550 -4.67 24.54 6.50
CA ILE A 550 -5.50 24.41 5.31
C ILE A 550 -5.36 23.02 4.71
N PRO A 551 -6.48 22.31 4.41
CA PRO A 551 -6.42 21.05 3.70
C PRO A 551 -5.81 21.22 2.31
N VAL A 552 -4.97 20.27 1.88
CA VAL A 552 -4.31 20.32 0.57
C VAL A 552 -4.59 19.03 -0.19
N LEU A 553 -5.22 19.14 -1.36
CA LEU A 553 -5.43 18.04 -2.30
C LEU A 553 -4.40 18.09 -3.42
N HIS A 554 -3.81 16.95 -3.74
CA HIS A 554 -2.94 16.81 -4.90
C HIS A 554 -3.78 16.75 -6.17
N HIS A 555 -3.61 17.73 -7.03
CA HIS A 555 -4.22 17.78 -8.35
C HIS A 555 -3.22 17.31 -9.40
N ILE A 556 -3.54 16.22 -10.12
CA ILE A 556 -2.65 15.61 -11.10
C ILE A 556 -3.32 15.63 -12.45
N ARG A 557 -2.61 16.13 -13.47
CA ARG A 557 -3.09 16.14 -14.85
C ARG A 557 -2.23 15.27 -15.74
N PHE A 558 -2.88 14.49 -16.59
CA PHE A 558 -2.24 13.67 -17.61
C PHE A 558 -2.68 14.12 -19.01
N ALA A 559 -1.77 14.00 -19.97
CA ALA A 559 -2.06 14.29 -21.37
C ALA A 559 -3.11 13.30 -21.94
N ALA A 560 -3.82 13.74 -22.96
CA ALA A 560 -4.74 12.87 -23.70
C ALA A 560 -4.02 11.62 -24.23
N GLY A 561 -4.66 10.45 -24.10
CA GLY A 561 -4.11 9.18 -24.56
C GLY A 561 -3.02 8.56 -23.68
N THR A 562 -2.78 9.11 -22.47
CA THR A 562 -1.92 8.45 -21.49
C THR A 562 -2.49 7.10 -21.12
N HIS A 563 -1.68 6.05 -21.18
CA HIS A 563 -2.12 4.69 -20.85
C HIS A 563 -2.57 4.58 -19.39
N ARG A 564 -3.63 3.83 -19.10
CA ARG A 564 -4.19 3.68 -17.74
C ARG A 564 -3.17 3.24 -16.71
N ASP A 565 -2.35 2.23 -17.02
CA ASP A 565 -1.28 1.79 -16.12
C ASP A 565 -0.26 2.91 -15.82
N GLU A 566 0.00 3.79 -16.77
CA GLU A 566 0.87 4.94 -16.54
C GLU A 566 0.22 5.97 -15.61
N VAL A 567 -1.09 6.21 -15.76
CA VAL A 567 -1.86 7.04 -14.81
C VAL A 567 -1.76 6.47 -13.40
N VAL A 568 -2.03 5.17 -13.24
CA VAL A 568 -1.96 4.47 -11.94
C VAL A 568 -0.56 4.54 -11.33
N ILE A 569 0.46 4.19 -12.12
CA ILE A 569 1.84 4.09 -11.63
C ILE A 569 2.42 5.47 -11.28
N LYS A 570 2.23 6.48 -12.13
CA LYS A 570 2.70 7.84 -11.84
C LYS A 570 1.97 8.44 -10.64
N THR A 571 0.65 8.26 -10.56
CA THR A 571 -0.15 8.73 -9.42
C THR A 571 0.33 8.10 -8.11
N GLY A 572 0.48 6.78 -8.08
CA GLY A 572 0.98 6.06 -6.91
C GLY A 572 2.40 6.47 -6.50
N SER A 573 3.31 6.63 -7.49
CA SER A 573 4.71 6.99 -7.24
C SER A 573 4.88 8.44 -6.77
N TRP A 574 4.12 9.39 -7.34
CA TRP A 574 4.26 10.80 -7.03
C TRP A 574 3.48 11.22 -5.80
N VAL A 575 2.20 10.81 -5.73
CA VAL A 575 1.30 11.27 -4.67
C VAL A 575 1.20 10.25 -3.56
N GLY A 576 1.20 8.95 -3.88
CA GLY A 576 1.11 7.91 -2.86
C GLY A 576 2.22 8.01 -1.80
N GLY A 577 3.46 8.30 -2.20
CA GLY A 577 4.56 8.54 -1.28
C GLY A 577 4.37 9.77 -0.39
N LEU A 578 3.76 10.83 -0.92
CA LEU A 578 3.43 12.03 -0.14
C LEU A 578 2.33 11.73 0.87
N LEU A 579 1.29 11.00 0.47
CA LEU A 579 0.21 10.60 1.37
C LEU A 579 0.70 9.64 2.46
N VAL A 580 1.62 8.73 2.14
CA VAL A 580 2.30 7.87 3.12
C VAL A 580 3.10 8.70 4.11
N ASP A 581 3.75 9.77 3.67
CA ASP A 581 4.44 10.74 4.53
C ASP A 581 3.49 11.67 5.32
N GLY A 582 2.17 11.48 5.18
CA GLY A 582 1.17 12.33 5.81
C GLY A 582 0.99 13.70 5.15
N LEU A 583 1.52 13.89 3.94
CA LEU A 583 1.51 15.15 3.20
C LEU A 583 0.38 15.17 2.16
N GLY A 584 -0.84 15.48 2.59
CA GLY A 584 -2.01 15.64 1.74
C GLY A 584 -3.30 15.14 2.38
N ASP A 585 -4.40 15.75 1.98
CA ASP A 585 -5.74 15.47 2.49
C ASP A 585 -6.64 14.82 1.42
N GLY A 586 -6.09 14.54 0.24
CA GLY A 586 -6.82 13.90 -0.86
C GLY A 586 -6.18 14.11 -2.23
N ALA A 587 -6.95 13.77 -3.27
CA ALA A 587 -6.49 13.86 -4.65
C ALA A 587 -7.61 14.24 -5.62
N MET A 588 -7.19 14.82 -6.76
CA MET A 588 -7.96 14.99 -7.97
C MET A 588 -7.11 14.54 -9.15
N ILE A 589 -7.57 13.56 -9.92
CA ILE A 589 -6.86 13.04 -11.10
C ILE A 589 -7.64 13.45 -12.34
N GLU A 590 -6.94 14.02 -13.31
CA GLU A 590 -7.48 14.36 -14.62
C GLU A 590 -6.64 13.71 -15.72
N ALA A 591 -7.31 13.13 -16.71
CA ALA A 591 -6.73 12.70 -17.98
C ALA A 591 -7.72 13.00 -19.09
N GLU A 592 -7.33 13.81 -20.06
CA GLU A 592 -8.22 14.24 -21.13
C GLU A 592 -8.67 13.02 -21.97
N GLY A 593 -9.99 12.87 -22.13
CA GLY A 593 -10.58 11.78 -22.89
C GLY A 593 -10.70 10.44 -22.17
N GLU A 594 -10.22 10.35 -20.93
CA GLU A 594 -10.35 9.14 -20.13
C GLU A 594 -11.69 9.08 -19.38
N ASP A 595 -12.13 7.89 -19.01
CA ASP A 595 -13.40 7.69 -18.31
C ASP A 595 -13.35 8.25 -16.88
N LEU A 596 -14.34 9.08 -16.55
CA LEU A 596 -14.48 9.70 -15.23
C LEU A 596 -14.57 8.66 -14.09
N ASP A 597 -15.22 7.51 -14.33
CA ASP A 597 -15.34 6.44 -13.35
C ASP A 597 -13.97 5.81 -13.05
N PHE A 598 -13.14 5.57 -14.09
CA PHE A 598 -11.77 5.11 -13.93
C PHE A 598 -10.95 6.11 -13.10
N LEU A 599 -10.97 7.40 -13.41
CA LEU A 599 -10.18 8.41 -12.67
C LEU A 599 -10.63 8.53 -11.22
N ARG A 600 -11.93 8.44 -10.95
CA ARG A 600 -12.50 8.41 -9.61
C ARG A 600 -12.05 7.16 -8.82
N THR A 601 -12.17 5.98 -9.42
CA THR A 601 -11.78 4.72 -8.77
C THR A 601 -10.29 4.65 -8.53
N THR A 602 -9.46 5.16 -9.44
CA THR A 602 -8.01 5.30 -9.25
C THR A 602 -7.69 6.26 -8.10
N SER A 603 -8.43 7.38 -7.95
CA SER A 603 -8.27 8.30 -6.82
C SER A 603 -8.58 7.63 -5.48
N PHE A 604 -9.67 6.85 -5.40
CA PHE A 604 -9.98 6.08 -4.21
C PHE A 604 -8.97 4.94 -3.96
N GLY A 605 -8.49 4.27 -5.02
CA GLY A 605 -7.43 3.27 -4.96
C GLY A 605 -6.13 3.84 -4.38
N LEU A 606 -5.76 5.06 -4.76
CA LEU A 606 -4.64 5.80 -4.20
C LEU A 606 -4.82 6.04 -2.69
N LEU A 607 -5.98 6.53 -2.25
CA LEU A 607 -6.26 6.79 -0.84
C LEU A 607 -6.24 5.49 -0.03
N GLN A 608 -6.87 4.43 -0.53
CA GLN A 608 -6.90 3.13 0.14
C GLN A 608 -5.50 2.50 0.23
N GLY A 609 -4.73 2.52 -0.86
CA GLY A 609 -3.35 2.04 -0.88
C GLY A 609 -2.41 2.82 0.04
N SER A 610 -2.70 4.10 0.27
CA SER A 610 -1.98 4.97 1.23
C SER A 610 -2.55 4.92 2.66
N ARG A 611 -3.39 3.93 2.97
CA ARG A 611 -4.01 3.73 4.29
C ARG A 611 -4.83 4.91 4.79
N MET A 612 -5.51 5.62 3.88
CA MET A 612 -6.39 6.73 4.19
C MET A 612 -7.87 6.29 4.19
N ARG A 613 -8.57 6.42 3.08
CA ARG A 613 -10.00 6.14 2.97
C ARG A 613 -10.26 4.79 2.30
N ASN A 614 -10.92 3.89 3.00
CA ASN A 614 -11.33 2.58 2.47
C ASN A 614 -12.77 2.66 1.95
N VAL A 615 -12.98 2.39 0.66
CA VAL A 615 -14.30 2.43 0.01
C VAL A 615 -14.78 1.08 -0.50
N LYS A 616 -13.90 0.09 -0.54
CA LYS A 616 -14.18 -1.28 -0.97
C LYS A 616 -13.42 -2.28 -0.10
N THR A 617 -13.70 -3.56 -0.25
CA THR A 617 -12.92 -4.64 0.37
C THR A 617 -11.45 -4.55 -0.09
N GLU A 618 -10.53 -4.70 0.85
CA GLU A 618 -9.11 -4.84 0.54
C GLU A 618 -8.75 -6.31 0.44
N TYR A 619 -8.06 -6.68 -0.64
CA TYR A 619 -7.51 -8.02 -0.81
C TYR A 619 -6.00 -8.00 -0.62
N VAL A 620 -5.52 -8.86 0.29
CA VAL A 620 -4.12 -9.12 0.54
C VAL A 620 -3.83 -10.51 -0.03
N SER A 621 -3.57 -10.58 -1.35
CA SER A 621 -3.40 -11.84 -2.04
C SER A 621 -1.96 -12.05 -2.44
N CYS A 622 -1.41 -13.24 -2.15
CA CYS A 622 -0.04 -13.56 -2.55
C CYS A 622 0.06 -13.74 -4.06
N PRO A 623 1.25 -13.46 -4.65
CA PRO A 623 1.44 -13.54 -6.11
C PRO A 623 1.56 -14.98 -6.65
N SER A 624 1.19 -15.98 -5.88
CA SER A 624 1.44 -17.39 -6.16
C SER A 624 2.95 -17.73 -6.22
N CYS A 625 3.29 -18.98 -6.06
CA CYS A 625 4.64 -19.54 -6.25
C CYS A 625 4.56 -21.07 -6.25
N GLY A 626 5.65 -21.77 -6.48
CA GLY A 626 5.69 -23.24 -6.44
C GLY A 626 5.29 -23.88 -5.09
N ARG A 627 4.93 -23.09 -4.07
CA ARG A 627 4.37 -23.56 -2.79
C ARG A 627 2.85 -23.47 -2.73
N THR A 628 2.21 -22.80 -3.68
CA THR A 628 0.77 -22.59 -3.69
C THR A 628 0.02 -23.91 -3.83
N LEU A 629 -1.02 -24.11 -3.01
CA LEU A 629 -1.70 -25.40 -2.84
C LEU A 629 -3.02 -25.50 -3.62
N PHE A 630 -3.48 -24.41 -4.22
CA PHE A 630 -4.73 -24.31 -5.00
C PHE A 630 -4.60 -23.23 -6.08
N ASP A 631 -5.56 -23.15 -7.00
CA ASP A 631 -5.59 -22.03 -7.97
C ASP A 631 -5.95 -20.74 -7.25
N LEU A 632 -4.91 -19.93 -7.01
CA LEU A 632 -5.03 -18.71 -6.21
C LEU A 632 -5.82 -17.63 -6.96
N GLN A 633 -5.65 -17.52 -8.28
CA GLN A 633 -6.34 -16.52 -9.10
C GLN A 633 -7.84 -16.80 -9.11
N GLU A 634 -8.23 -18.05 -9.39
CA GLU A 634 -9.63 -18.45 -9.41
C GLU A 634 -10.31 -18.24 -8.05
N VAL A 635 -9.67 -18.69 -6.95
CA VAL A 635 -10.22 -18.55 -5.60
C VAL A 635 -10.31 -17.08 -5.18
N THR A 636 -9.31 -16.27 -5.49
CA THR A 636 -9.35 -14.81 -5.18
C THR A 636 -10.50 -14.14 -5.90
N GLU A 637 -10.72 -14.46 -7.18
CA GLU A 637 -11.83 -13.90 -7.95
C GLU A 637 -13.20 -14.34 -7.41
N GLN A 638 -13.37 -15.61 -7.03
CA GLN A 638 -14.60 -16.09 -6.39
C GLN A 638 -14.89 -15.36 -5.07
N ILE A 639 -13.88 -15.16 -4.23
CA ILE A 639 -14.00 -14.40 -2.99
C ILE A 639 -14.40 -12.95 -3.29
N ARG A 640 -13.73 -12.32 -4.27
CA ARG A 640 -13.99 -10.94 -4.68
C ARG A 640 -15.43 -10.73 -5.15
N GLN A 641 -15.94 -11.60 -5.98
CA GLN A 641 -17.31 -11.52 -6.49
C GLN A 641 -18.35 -11.48 -5.36
N LYS A 642 -18.08 -12.20 -4.26
CA LYS A 642 -18.99 -12.28 -3.12
C LYS A 642 -18.78 -11.16 -2.08
N THR A 643 -17.58 -10.62 -1.94
CA THR A 643 -17.19 -9.76 -0.82
C THR A 643 -16.71 -8.36 -1.22
N GLY A 644 -16.60 -8.05 -2.52
CA GLY A 644 -16.00 -6.81 -3.03
C GLY A 644 -16.70 -5.52 -2.58
N HIS A 645 -17.93 -5.62 -2.09
CA HIS A 645 -18.78 -4.52 -1.64
C HIS A 645 -18.64 -4.17 -0.14
N LEU A 646 -17.71 -4.80 0.59
CA LEU A 646 -17.57 -4.62 2.05
C LEU A 646 -16.50 -3.56 2.37
N PRO A 647 -16.86 -2.28 2.55
CA PRO A 647 -15.90 -1.23 2.78
C PRO A 647 -15.21 -1.41 4.14
N GLY A 648 -13.88 -1.28 4.16
CA GLY A 648 -13.07 -1.38 5.36
C GLY A 648 -12.91 -2.80 5.90
N VAL A 649 -13.24 -3.82 5.12
CA VAL A 649 -12.91 -5.22 5.40
C VAL A 649 -11.65 -5.59 4.61
N ALA A 650 -10.66 -6.16 5.29
CA ALA A 650 -9.44 -6.68 4.68
C ALA A 650 -9.46 -8.22 4.69
N ILE A 651 -9.34 -8.83 3.52
CA ILE A 651 -9.36 -10.28 3.34
C ILE A 651 -8.03 -10.75 2.75
N ALA A 652 -7.34 -11.63 3.46
CA ALA A 652 -6.13 -12.27 2.97
C ALA A 652 -6.43 -13.59 2.25
N VAL A 653 -5.82 -13.79 1.09
CA VAL A 653 -5.87 -15.06 0.32
C VAL A 653 -4.45 -15.55 0.08
N MET A 654 -4.03 -16.56 0.84
CA MET A 654 -2.64 -17.02 0.91
C MET A 654 -2.50 -18.45 0.43
N GLY A 655 -1.69 -18.68 -0.59
CA GLY A 655 -1.49 -19.97 -1.21
C GLY A 655 -0.82 -21.03 -0.30
N CYS A 656 -0.12 -20.62 0.77
CA CYS A 656 0.56 -21.53 1.70
C CYS A 656 0.85 -20.88 3.07
N ILE A 657 1.13 -21.74 4.08
CA ILE A 657 1.45 -21.31 5.45
C ILE A 657 2.87 -20.76 5.66
N VAL A 658 3.76 -20.78 4.67
CA VAL A 658 5.18 -20.44 4.88
C VAL A 658 5.36 -18.98 5.28
N ASN A 659 4.74 -18.06 4.55
CA ASN A 659 4.71 -16.64 4.91
C ASN A 659 3.28 -16.17 5.21
N GLY A 660 2.26 -16.91 4.72
CA GLY A 660 0.87 -16.49 4.75
C GLY A 660 0.40 -15.93 6.08
N PRO A 661 0.49 -16.68 7.20
CA PRO A 661 0.03 -16.21 8.50
C PRO A 661 0.71 -14.94 9.01
N GLY A 662 1.97 -14.70 8.65
CA GLY A 662 2.68 -13.48 8.99
C GLY A 662 2.26 -12.29 8.13
N GLU A 663 2.22 -12.49 6.80
CA GLU A 663 1.94 -11.43 5.83
C GLU A 663 0.46 -11.01 5.81
N MET A 664 -0.45 -11.85 6.32
CA MET A 664 -1.87 -11.53 6.53
C MET A 664 -2.17 -10.88 7.89
N ALA A 665 -1.18 -10.60 8.70
CA ALA A 665 -1.38 -10.14 10.09
C ALA A 665 -2.25 -8.87 10.21
N ASP A 666 -2.29 -8.05 9.16
CA ASP A 666 -3.09 -6.81 9.09
C ASP A 666 -4.49 -7.04 8.47
N ALA A 667 -4.82 -8.26 8.03
CA ALA A 667 -6.13 -8.58 7.48
C ALA A 667 -7.14 -8.96 8.58
N ASP A 668 -8.42 -8.62 8.37
CA ASP A 668 -9.50 -9.01 9.29
C ASP A 668 -9.80 -10.51 9.20
N PHE A 669 -9.73 -11.06 7.98
CA PHE A 669 -10.01 -12.46 7.69
C PHE A 669 -8.95 -13.07 6.79
N GLY A 670 -8.68 -14.37 6.93
CA GLY A 670 -7.71 -15.08 6.14
C GLY A 670 -8.18 -16.43 5.62
N TYR A 671 -7.89 -16.68 4.36
CA TYR A 671 -8.04 -17.95 3.66
C TYR A 671 -6.66 -18.44 3.26
N VAL A 672 -6.15 -19.48 3.93
CA VAL A 672 -4.73 -19.87 3.83
C VAL A 672 -4.61 -21.35 3.51
N GLY A 673 -3.81 -21.71 2.48
CA GLY A 673 -3.44 -23.09 2.18
C GLY A 673 -2.60 -23.68 3.31
N GLY A 674 -3.18 -24.57 4.14
CA GLY A 674 -2.53 -25.16 5.31
C GLY A 674 -1.62 -26.35 4.99
N ALA A 675 -2.10 -27.29 4.15
CA ALA A 675 -1.38 -28.47 3.65
C ALA A 675 -1.97 -28.89 2.30
N PRO A 676 -1.33 -29.82 1.55
CA PRO A 676 -1.93 -30.35 0.34
C PRO A 676 -3.36 -30.86 0.58
N GLY A 677 -4.32 -30.31 -0.17
CA GLY A 677 -5.74 -30.60 -0.01
C GLY A 677 -6.39 -30.00 1.24
N LYS A 678 -5.77 -29.02 1.90
CA LYS A 678 -6.28 -28.45 3.16
C LYS A 678 -6.13 -26.93 3.22
N ILE A 679 -7.12 -26.28 3.80
CA ILE A 679 -7.18 -24.85 4.02
C ILE A 679 -7.33 -24.55 5.51
N ASP A 680 -6.72 -23.48 5.97
CA ASP A 680 -6.88 -22.90 7.31
C ASP A 680 -7.59 -21.54 7.19
N LEU A 681 -8.61 -21.31 8.02
CA LEU A 681 -9.32 -20.02 8.11
C LEU A 681 -8.86 -19.24 9.35
N TYR A 682 -8.77 -17.93 9.19
CA TYR A 682 -8.25 -17.01 10.22
C TYR A 682 -9.20 -15.85 10.47
N VAL A 683 -9.22 -15.39 11.70
CA VAL A 683 -9.75 -14.09 12.11
C VAL A 683 -8.61 -13.31 12.77
N GLY A 684 -8.16 -12.24 12.14
CA GLY A 684 -6.92 -11.55 12.53
C GLY A 684 -5.73 -12.52 12.49
N LYS A 685 -4.95 -12.55 13.56
CA LYS A 685 -3.77 -13.45 13.71
C LYS A 685 -4.12 -14.84 14.25
N GLU A 686 -5.35 -15.08 14.68
CA GLU A 686 -5.76 -16.35 15.30
C GLU A 686 -6.30 -17.33 14.25
N VAL A 687 -5.77 -18.55 14.26
CA VAL A 687 -6.32 -19.65 13.47
C VAL A 687 -7.61 -20.09 14.14
N VAL A 688 -8.73 -19.81 13.52
CA VAL A 688 -10.02 -20.28 14.01
C VAL A 688 -10.30 -21.71 13.59
N GLN A 689 -9.55 -22.20 12.55
CA GLN A 689 -9.65 -23.58 12.12
C GLN A 689 -8.43 -24.06 11.33
N ARG A 690 -7.97 -25.33 11.56
CA ARG A 690 -6.83 -25.96 10.87
C ARG A 690 -7.21 -27.22 10.14
N GLY A 691 -6.53 -27.45 9.00
CA GLY A 691 -6.47 -28.74 8.36
C GLY A 691 -7.75 -29.20 7.70
N ILE A 692 -8.55 -28.28 7.21
CA ILE A 692 -9.77 -28.55 6.47
C ILE A 692 -9.41 -29.27 5.17
N PRO A 693 -9.90 -30.50 4.89
CA PRO A 693 -9.71 -31.14 3.59
C PRO A 693 -10.27 -30.24 2.48
N MET A 694 -9.58 -30.13 1.34
CA MET A 694 -10.07 -29.35 0.19
C MET A 694 -11.36 -29.88 -0.40
N ASP A 695 -11.74 -31.10 -0.03
CA ASP A 695 -13.02 -31.73 -0.33
C ASP A 695 -14.07 -31.58 0.78
N SER A 696 -13.71 -30.99 1.94
CA SER A 696 -14.64 -30.71 3.04
C SER A 696 -14.12 -29.66 4.01
N ILE A 697 -14.99 -28.75 4.48
CA ILE A 697 -14.68 -27.63 5.37
C ILE A 697 -15.43 -27.77 6.71
N ASP A 698 -14.79 -27.34 7.81
CA ASP A 698 -15.43 -27.17 9.12
C ASP A 698 -15.44 -25.68 9.50
N LEU A 699 -16.52 -25.14 10.05
CA LEU A 699 -16.69 -23.75 10.45
C LEU A 699 -16.54 -23.55 11.95
N TYR A 700 -15.90 -22.45 12.38
CA TYR A 700 -15.74 -22.06 13.78
C TYR A 700 -16.11 -20.60 14.02
N VAL A 701 -16.65 -20.32 15.20
CA VAL A 701 -16.84 -18.99 15.77
C VAL A 701 -16.14 -18.94 17.13
N GLY A 702 -15.10 -18.11 17.27
CA GLY A 702 -14.27 -18.08 18.46
C GLY A 702 -13.49 -19.40 18.64
N LYS A 703 -13.57 -20.01 19.83
CA LYS A 703 -12.90 -21.30 20.15
C LYS A 703 -13.77 -22.53 19.89
N GLU A 704 -15.00 -22.38 19.42
CA GLU A 704 -15.95 -23.48 19.23
C GLU A 704 -16.18 -23.83 17.77
N VAL A 705 -16.14 -25.11 17.44
CA VAL A 705 -16.46 -25.68 16.12
C VAL A 705 -17.95 -25.59 15.87
N VAL A 706 -18.36 -24.84 14.86
CA VAL A 706 -19.79 -24.66 14.53
C VAL A 706 -20.26 -25.66 13.46
N GLN A 707 -19.39 -26.02 12.51
CA GLN A 707 -19.73 -26.97 11.46
C GLN A 707 -18.50 -27.66 10.86
N ARG A 708 -18.58 -28.98 10.55
CA ARG A 708 -17.50 -29.79 9.96
C ARG A 708 -17.89 -30.38 8.61
N GLY A 709 -16.92 -30.50 7.71
CA GLY A 709 -17.09 -31.27 6.49
C GLY A 709 -17.77 -30.55 5.32
N ILE A 710 -17.46 -29.27 5.07
CA ILE A 710 -18.04 -28.47 3.97
C ILE A 710 -17.24 -28.67 2.69
N PRO A 711 -17.86 -28.97 1.53
CA PRO A 711 -17.18 -29.13 0.24
C PRO A 711 -16.45 -27.87 -0.24
N MET A 712 -15.41 -28.00 -1.07
CA MET A 712 -14.59 -26.88 -1.58
C MET A 712 -15.42 -25.81 -2.32
N ASP A 713 -16.48 -26.21 -3.03
CA ASP A 713 -17.43 -25.31 -3.66
C ASP A 713 -18.11 -24.36 -2.64
N SER A 714 -18.04 -24.70 -1.36
CA SER A 714 -18.62 -23.95 -0.22
C SER A 714 -17.59 -23.18 0.60
N ALA A 715 -16.29 -23.25 0.27
CA ALA A 715 -15.23 -22.58 1.05
C ALA A 715 -15.37 -21.07 1.03
N CYS A 716 -15.73 -20.49 -0.12
CA CYS A 716 -16.03 -19.07 -0.25
C CYS A 716 -17.30 -18.70 0.55
N ASP A 717 -18.30 -19.57 0.59
CA ASP A 717 -19.52 -19.34 1.38
C ASP A 717 -19.23 -19.43 2.88
N ALA A 718 -18.32 -20.30 3.30
CA ALA A 718 -17.84 -20.38 4.66
C ALA A 718 -17.12 -19.10 5.11
N LEU A 719 -16.27 -18.52 4.25
CA LEU A 719 -15.66 -17.23 4.51
C LEU A 719 -16.72 -16.11 4.61
N VAL A 720 -17.70 -16.08 3.70
CA VAL A 720 -18.82 -15.13 3.75
C VAL A 720 -19.59 -15.29 5.06
N GLN A 721 -19.86 -16.52 5.49
CA GLN A 721 -20.54 -16.76 6.76
C GLN A 721 -19.70 -16.30 7.95
N LEU A 722 -18.39 -16.55 7.93
CA LEU A 722 -17.47 -16.06 8.96
C LEU A 722 -17.50 -14.53 9.07
N ILE A 723 -17.54 -13.82 7.94
CA ILE A 723 -17.65 -12.35 7.91
C ILE A 723 -18.98 -11.89 8.51
N LYS A 724 -20.08 -12.59 8.20
CA LYS A 724 -21.43 -12.34 8.78
C LYS A 724 -21.45 -12.54 10.28
N ASP A 725 -20.91 -13.65 10.75
CA ASP A 725 -20.88 -14.01 12.17
C ASP A 725 -20.07 -13.03 13.02
N ASN A 726 -19.07 -12.37 12.40
CA ASN A 726 -18.28 -11.31 13.02
C ASN A 726 -18.88 -9.90 12.84
N GLY A 727 -20.11 -9.79 12.30
CA GLY A 727 -20.83 -8.52 12.17
C GLY A 727 -20.18 -7.52 11.19
N ARG A 728 -19.36 -8.00 10.25
CA ARG A 728 -18.67 -7.17 9.25
C ARG A 728 -19.33 -7.24 7.86
N TRP A 729 -20.45 -7.97 7.75
CA TRP A 729 -21.20 -8.09 6.50
C TRP A 729 -22.16 -6.92 6.32
N VAL A 730 -22.25 -6.43 5.10
CA VAL A 730 -23.23 -5.45 4.65
C VAL A 730 -23.96 -6.06 3.45
N ASP A 731 -25.28 -6.16 3.52
CA ASP A 731 -26.07 -6.68 2.38
C ASP A 731 -26.00 -5.72 1.19
N LEU A 732 -25.86 -6.28 -0.01
CA LEU A 732 -26.04 -5.49 -1.22
C LEU A 732 -27.49 -4.99 -1.26
N PRO A 733 -27.74 -3.73 -1.68
CA PRO A 733 -29.11 -3.31 -1.95
C PRO A 733 -29.70 -4.23 -3.03
N GLU A 734 -30.93 -4.69 -2.82
CA GLU A 734 -31.63 -5.50 -3.82
C GLU A 734 -31.62 -4.75 -5.15
N PRO A 735 -31.32 -5.42 -6.28
CA PRO A 735 -31.40 -4.79 -7.58
C PRO A 735 -32.85 -4.33 -7.78
N GLU A 736 -33.07 -3.03 -8.02
CA GLU A 736 -34.38 -2.54 -8.39
C GLU A 736 -34.86 -3.37 -9.60
N GLU A 737 -35.91 -4.16 -9.43
CA GLU A 737 -36.57 -4.85 -10.53
C GLU A 737 -36.88 -3.81 -11.61
N ALA A 738 -36.28 -3.98 -12.77
CA ALA A 738 -36.59 -3.15 -13.92
C ALA A 738 -38.11 -3.28 -14.21
N GLN A 739 -38.89 -2.31 -13.78
CA GLN A 739 -40.29 -2.28 -14.13
C GLN A 739 -40.37 -2.28 -15.64
N PRO A 740 -41.12 -3.20 -16.27
CA PRO A 740 -41.27 -3.21 -17.71
C PRO A 740 -41.88 -1.88 -18.14
N VAL A 741 -41.12 -1.16 -18.99
CA VAL A 741 -41.63 0.04 -19.64
C VAL A 741 -42.88 -0.39 -20.42
N ALA A 742 -44.05 0.04 -19.96
CA ALA A 742 -45.31 -0.16 -20.67
C ALA A 742 -45.17 0.47 -22.03
N ALA A 743 -45.43 -0.30 -23.08
CA ALA A 743 -45.35 0.04 -24.51
C ALA A 743 -46.27 1.19 -24.91
#